data_8f879ad4d486f070bf4653a834279994
#
_entry.id   8f879ad4d486f070bf4653a834279994
#
_cell.length_a   1.000
_cell.length_b   1.000
_cell.length_c   1.000
_cell.angle_alpha   90.00
_cell.angle_beta   90.00
_cell.angle_gamma   90.00
#
_symmetry.space_group_name_H-M   'P 1'
#
loop_
_entity.id
_entity.type
_entity.pdbx_description
1 polymer ?
#
loop_
_entity_poly.entity_id
_entity_poly.type
_entity_poly.pdbx_seq_one_letter_code
_entity_poly.pdbx_strand_id
1 'polypeptide(L)'
;MKNPIRMTVVAHALALAFGGVLLSGSLSVPAYAQSNATGTIFGQIANANGASVVLENTATGARRTVHPDASGRYQATSMQPGSYKVMLMRGGEIERTLDVEALIGQGVEASFDAVQAVTVTTKRRTIDVSNTNNGAVFTARELQALPVAQSLSGIIQLAPGTTRGNPRIGGDSFGGAGVSENSYYINGFPVTNVYKQIGSTTLPFFAIAQAQILQGGYSAEFGRSTGGVVNITTKSGTNRWEAGAVLQYTPNKLRAKPEDTYYPQTGANPATDGKLLTYRGSNTATDVFGSAYVGGPLIKDKLFVFANVEQDRFTSGYISKDSDSTNKTNGWTERDTHTPRYLVKLDYNINDDHRLEFTQIHDEYKKTQQNYGFDYGTLQRNNTRADGVTGDGAITNDSILKYTGFLTDRLTVTALAGRFKSTYPQSVEGYVPGVYQVSAPARAQVPGLSYNNPQPIGGTTQVENAEDKQSTLRLDAEYKLGDHALRAGLDRNNVSSINGSSLAGGGSWIYFRSSNPNAAVPGGRSPASGGGYGTQGYYVDEYHQSDSASPKTDQSAQYLQDRWQITDRLLLDLGLRNEQFTNKNSFGVPYAEQRHMLAPRLGASWDMRGDSSLKLFANAGRYHLQIPTSVALRLAGNPVHIDHYFTYTGVDPKTGVPTGLTEISTPFSAGNEYGQAKDPHQVAASSLGATYQDELALGFEAALTPSFNGGAKFTYRTLRNTIEDWCDQRPVDAWARRNNVNASKYSMPCLLVNPGRGNTLELDLRGDGKLVTVPLSAEDMGLPKVERIYTALDFFLEHPLRNGWYGKVNYTWSRSRGNMEGQVASDIGQADLAATTAFDYPELMTGANGLLPNNHTHVLKAYGYYELTPEWRLGANLNVATGAPKSCIGNLPKALNVNNNPAGWYGAATFYCDEKLTPRGSVGTLPTDVRLALNATYMPRWLKGLTLKADVFNLFNKQTDLATQPVYNSGADTISPYYNQVLGRSPERQVRFTAEYNYKF
;
A
#
# COMPACT_ATOMS: atom_id res chain seq x y z
N MET A 1 22.91 43.52 -11.76
CA MET A 1 23.55 43.68 -10.45
C MET A 1 23.22 42.51 -9.57
N LYS A 2 24.22 41.72 -9.22
CA LYS A 2 24.07 40.47 -8.47
C LYS A 2 23.90 40.78 -6.98
N ASN A 3 22.79 40.36 -6.37
CA ASN A 3 22.70 40.30 -4.92
C ASN A 3 22.98 38.85 -4.47
N PRO A 4 24.00 38.64 -3.63
CA PRO A 4 24.25 37.32 -3.06
C PRO A 4 23.29 37.09 -1.89
N ILE A 5 22.59 35.94 -1.94
CA ILE A 5 21.76 35.42 -0.85
C ILE A 5 22.69 35.12 0.34
N ARG A 6 22.51 35.82 1.45
CA ARG A 6 23.21 35.54 2.72
C ARG A 6 22.70 34.21 3.27
N MET A 7 23.54 33.19 3.23
CA MET A 7 23.30 31.94 4.00
C MET A 7 23.19 32.33 5.49
N THR A 8 22.15 31.92 6.13
CA THR A 8 21.95 32.16 7.57
C THR A 8 22.95 31.34 8.40
N VAL A 9 23.25 31.78 9.60
CA VAL A 9 24.22 31.15 10.55
C VAL A 9 23.93 29.66 10.78
N VAL A 10 22.68 29.25 10.67
CA VAL A 10 22.23 27.84 10.77
C VAL A 10 22.76 26.99 9.61
N ALA A 11 22.83 27.53 8.39
CA ALA A 11 23.38 26.80 7.24
C ALA A 11 24.90 26.63 7.36
N HIS A 12 25.58 27.57 7.96
CA HIS A 12 27.04 27.48 8.24
C HIS A 12 27.35 26.48 9.37
N ALA A 13 26.52 26.43 10.42
CA ALA A 13 26.67 25.45 11.49
C ALA A 13 26.43 24.01 11.01
N LEU A 14 25.46 23.80 10.12
CA LEU A 14 25.19 22.51 9.47
C LEU A 14 26.30 22.11 8.49
N ALA A 15 26.84 23.06 7.70
CA ALA A 15 27.96 22.80 6.81
C ALA A 15 29.26 22.43 7.55
N LEU A 16 29.52 23.02 8.72
CA LEU A 16 30.67 22.69 9.58
C LEU A 16 30.48 21.32 10.26
N ALA A 17 29.30 20.95 10.67
CA ALA A 17 28.99 19.61 11.24
C ALA A 17 29.16 18.49 10.20
N PHE A 18 28.80 18.72 8.94
CA PHE A 18 28.95 17.75 7.85
C PHE A 18 30.36 17.77 7.21
N GLY A 19 31.03 18.91 7.15
CA GLY A 19 32.35 19.05 6.58
C GLY A 19 33.48 18.48 7.45
N GLY A 20 33.31 18.48 8.78
CA GLY A 20 34.28 17.96 9.72
C GLY A 20 34.47 16.45 9.74
N VAL A 21 33.46 15.69 9.24
CA VAL A 21 33.50 14.22 9.20
C VAL A 21 34.19 13.66 7.93
N LEU A 22 34.42 14.51 6.92
CA LEU A 22 35.02 14.09 5.63
C LEU A 22 36.54 14.30 5.52
N LEU A 23 37.23 14.90 6.52
CA LEU A 23 38.62 15.29 6.43
C LEU A 23 39.57 14.64 7.46
N SER A 24 39.14 13.64 8.23
CA SER A 24 40.06 12.84 9.04
C SER A 24 40.10 11.40 8.50
N GLY A 25 41.06 11.14 7.67
CA GLY A 25 41.40 9.82 7.17
C GLY A 25 41.70 8.83 8.29
N SER A 26 41.23 7.58 8.08
CA SER A 26 41.70 6.35 8.74
C SER A 26 41.62 6.27 10.28
N LEU A 27 40.41 6.35 10.83
CA LEU A 27 39.99 5.54 11.97
C LEU A 27 38.60 5.02 11.66
N SER A 28 38.51 3.75 11.33
CA SER A 28 37.26 3.02 11.18
C SER A 28 36.57 2.89 12.54
N VAL A 29 35.90 3.95 12.98
CA VAL A 29 34.97 3.89 14.12
C VAL A 29 33.66 3.35 13.57
N PRO A 30 33.21 2.14 13.96
CA PRO A 30 31.88 1.67 13.54
C PRO A 30 30.82 2.63 14.07
N ALA A 31 30.00 3.19 13.16
CA ALA A 31 28.82 3.96 13.50
C ALA A 31 27.70 2.99 13.90
N TYR A 32 27.00 3.26 15.00
CA TYR A 32 26.10 2.33 15.68
C TYR A 32 24.67 2.90 15.90
N ALA A 33 23.66 2.07 16.09
CA ALA A 33 22.32 2.34 15.61
C ALA A 33 21.07 1.84 16.38
N GLN A 34 19.90 2.55 16.38
CA GLN A 34 18.62 2.18 17.01
C GLN A 34 17.53 1.76 16.02
N SER A 35 16.55 0.93 16.48
CA SER A 35 15.41 0.37 15.72
C SER A 35 14.11 1.14 15.94
N ASN A 36 13.30 1.25 14.87
CA ASN A 36 11.96 1.83 14.86
C ASN A 36 10.85 0.94 15.47
N ALA A 37 11.21 -0.23 16.02
CA ALA A 37 10.27 -1.20 16.60
C ALA A 37 10.36 -1.27 18.13
N THR A 38 10.69 -0.15 18.81
CA THR A 38 10.94 -0.09 20.26
C THR A 38 10.25 1.10 20.92
N GLY A 39 10.14 1.08 22.25
CA GLY A 39 9.65 2.19 23.08
C GLY A 39 10.73 2.84 23.91
N THR A 40 10.35 3.83 24.71
CA THR A 40 11.22 4.55 25.66
C THR A 40 10.58 4.54 27.04
N ILE A 41 11.38 4.28 28.09
CA ILE A 41 10.97 4.49 29.49
C ILE A 41 11.84 5.62 30.06
N PHE A 42 11.21 6.64 30.63
CA PHE A 42 11.89 7.81 31.17
C PHE A 42 11.27 8.24 32.50
N GLY A 43 11.97 9.03 33.27
CA GLY A 43 11.44 9.53 34.53
C GLY A 43 12.39 10.46 35.26
N GLN A 44 11.95 10.90 36.45
CA GLN A 44 12.72 11.77 37.31
C GLN A 44 12.81 11.20 38.74
N ILE A 45 13.92 11.41 39.38
CA ILE A 45 14.20 10.99 40.75
C ILE A 45 14.50 12.25 41.56
N ALA A 46 13.80 12.46 42.66
CA ALA A 46 13.95 13.65 43.50
C ALA A 46 15.37 13.81 44.11
N ASN A 47 16.12 12.75 44.31
CA ASN A 47 17.52 12.77 44.74
C ASN A 47 18.30 11.73 43.96
N ALA A 48 19.15 12.25 43.05
CA ALA A 48 19.95 11.44 42.13
C ALA A 48 21.25 10.86 42.74
N ASN A 49 21.71 11.34 43.89
CA ASN A 49 22.99 10.95 44.46
C ASN A 49 23.03 9.45 44.80
N GLY A 50 23.97 8.75 44.17
CA GLY A 50 24.15 7.29 44.35
C GLY A 50 22.98 6.43 43.89
N ALA A 51 22.04 6.99 43.09
CA ALA A 51 20.91 6.26 42.56
C ALA A 51 21.21 5.65 41.21
N SER A 52 20.66 4.49 40.95
CA SER A 52 20.55 3.90 39.63
C SER A 52 19.13 3.37 39.40
N VAL A 53 18.68 3.24 38.15
CA VAL A 53 17.38 2.69 37.77
C VAL A 53 17.58 1.42 36.99
N VAL A 54 17.06 0.31 37.53
CA VAL A 54 17.06 -0.98 36.86
C VAL A 54 15.68 -1.24 36.25
N LEU A 55 15.66 -1.46 34.92
CA LEU A 55 14.45 -1.79 34.17
C LEU A 55 14.49 -3.28 33.85
N GLU A 56 13.58 -4.07 34.42
CA GLU A 56 13.49 -5.51 34.21
C GLU A 56 12.24 -5.83 33.40
N ASN A 57 12.43 -6.46 32.25
CA ASN A 57 11.31 -6.98 31.46
C ASN A 57 10.69 -8.16 32.21
N THR A 58 9.44 -8.05 32.60
CA THR A 58 8.77 -9.05 33.48
C THR A 58 8.54 -10.39 32.79
N ALA A 59 8.55 -10.40 31.46
CA ALA A 59 8.34 -11.60 30.65
C ALA A 59 9.62 -12.39 30.40
N THR A 60 10.76 -11.71 30.21
CA THR A 60 12.04 -12.34 29.83
C THR A 60 13.10 -12.29 30.94
N GLY A 61 12.91 -11.47 31.97
CA GLY A 61 13.91 -11.22 33.01
C GLY A 61 15.08 -10.34 32.52
N ALA A 62 15.11 -9.90 31.29
CA ALA A 62 16.17 -9.04 30.74
C ALA A 62 16.20 -7.72 31.51
N ARG A 63 17.39 -7.30 31.93
CA ARG A 63 17.61 -6.09 32.73
C ARG A 63 18.39 -5.04 31.94
N ARG A 64 18.09 -3.79 32.23
CA ARG A 64 18.90 -2.64 31.76
C ARG A 64 19.06 -1.67 32.96
N THR A 65 20.30 -1.31 33.26
CA THR A 65 20.59 -0.29 34.25
C THR A 65 20.85 1.03 33.55
N VAL A 66 20.26 2.12 34.05
CA VAL A 66 20.53 3.49 33.57
C VAL A 66 20.80 4.38 34.80
N HIS A 67 21.66 5.38 34.61
CA HIS A 67 22.00 6.34 35.64
C HIS A 67 21.28 7.68 35.39
N PRO A 68 20.70 8.30 36.46
CA PRO A 68 20.11 9.62 36.32
C PRO A 68 21.20 10.69 36.09
N ASP A 69 20.84 11.75 35.43
CA ASP A 69 21.70 12.94 35.29
C ASP A 69 21.72 13.81 36.56
N ALA A 70 22.43 14.91 36.55
CA ALA A 70 22.55 15.82 37.70
C ALA A 70 21.21 16.44 38.15
N SER A 71 20.23 16.50 37.25
CA SER A 71 18.86 16.97 37.52
C SER A 71 17.93 15.86 37.99
N GLY A 72 18.43 14.62 38.14
CA GLY A 72 17.64 13.44 38.50
C GLY A 72 16.87 12.80 37.38
N ARG A 73 17.02 13.22 36.14
CA ARG A 73 16.32 12.65 34.95
C ARG A 73 17.05 11.40 34.48
N TYR A 74 16.27 10.38 34.10
CA TYR A 74 16.80 9.19 33.43
C TYR A 74 15.97 8.82 32.23
N GLN A 75 16.56 8.14 31.28
CA GLN A 75 15.89 7.66 30.08
C GLN A 75 16.53 6.36 29.58
N ALA A 76 15.68 5.36 29.31
CA ALA A 76 16.04 4.12 28.67
C ALA A 76 15.33 4.05 27.31
N THR A 77 16.07 4.21 26.24
CA THR A 77 15.58 4.10 24.85
C THR A 77 15.75 2.68 24.35
N SER A 78 15.20 2.35 23.17
CA SER A 78 15.31 1.02 22.55
C SER A 78 14.76 -0.12 23.42
N MET A 79 13.79 0.19 24.27
CA MET A 79 13.11 -0.82 25.09
C MET A 79 12.14 -1.62 24.23
N GLN A 80 12.17 -2.96 24.37
CA GLN A 80 11.17 -3.81 23.71
C GLN A 80 9.77 -3.45 24.21
N PRO A 81 8.76 -3.48 23.32
CA PRO A 81 7.37 -3.41 23.77
C PRO A 81 7.04 -4.53 24.76
N GLY A 82 6.40 -4.16 25.88
CA GLY A 82 6.03 -5.11 26.94
C GLY A 82 6.05 -4.51 28.33
N SER A 83 5.78 -5.34 29.35
CA SER A 83 5.70 -4.93 30.75
C SER A 83 7.06 -4.94 31.45
N TYR A 84 7.34 -3.89 32.20
CA TYR A 84 8.60 -3.70 32.93
C TYR A 84 8.36 -3.37 34.39
N LYS A 85 9.24 -3.92 35.25
CA LYS A 85 9.48 -3.40 36.58
C LYS A 85 10.60 -2.38 36.53
N VAL A 86 10.31 -1.16 36.93
CA VAL A 86 11.29 -0.06 37.02
C VAL A 86 11.63 0.07 38.48
N MET A 87 12.87 -0.25 38.84
CA MET A 87 13.36 -0.32 40.22
C MET A 87 14.35 0.81 40.47
N LEU A 88 14.05 1.66 41.42
CA LEU A 88 15.01 2.63 41.94
C LEU A 88 15.95 1.92 42.94
N MET A 89 17.24 1.91 42.62
CA MET A 89 18.28 1.27 43.39
C MET A 89 19.12 2.34 44.09
N ARG A 90 19.43 2.10 45.36
CA ARG A 90 20.39 2.94 46.12
C ARG A 90 21.22 2.06 47.06
N GLY A 91 22.54 2.22 46.99
CA GLY A 91 23.46 1.38 47.73
C GLY A 91 23.36 -0.11 47.45
N GLY A 92 22.84 -0.51 46.29
CA GLY A 92 22.60 -1.92 45.90
C GLY A 92 21.25 -2.50 46.32
N GLU A 93 20.45 -1.76 47.07
CA GLU A 93 19.10 -2.18 47.51
C GLU A 93 18.00 -1.52 46.69
N ILE A 94 16.84 -2.20 46.58
CA ILE A 94 15.66 -1.68 45.93
C ILE A 94 14.93 -0.73 46.89
N GLU A 95 14.92 0.56 46.58
CA GLU A 95 14.22 1.58 47.36
C GLU A 95 12.73 1.62 46.94
N ARG A 96 12.43 1.54 45.65
CA ARG A 96 11.06 1.57 45.09
C ARG A 96 10.95 0.78 43.81
N THR A 97 9.72 0.35 43.45
CA THR A 97 9.40 -0.34 42.19
C THR A 97 8.13 0.25 41.59
N LEU A 98 8.14 0.44 40.29
CA LEU A 98 6.98 0.82 39.48
C LEU A 98 6.79 -0.19 38.36
N ASP A 99 5.53 -0.53 38.06
CA ASP A 99 5.20 -1.36 36.91
C ASP A 99 4.76 -0.45 35.75
N VAL A 100 5.35 -0.61 34.57
CA VAL A 100 5.03 0.16 33.38
C VAL A 100 4.95 -0.73 32.14
N GLU A 101 4.23 -0.28 31.12
CA GLU A 101 4.16 -0.96 29.81
C GLU A 101 4.84 -0.11 28.74
N ALA A 102 5.91 -0.61 28.15
CA ALA A 102 6.57 0.03 27.02
C ALA A 102 5.77 -0.20 25.74
N LEU A 103 5.42 0.89 25.04
CA LEU A 103 4.68 0.88 23.80
C LEU A 103 5.59 1.30 22.64
N ILE A 104 5.39 0.69 21.46
CA ILE A 104 6.16 0.99 20.25
C ILE A 104 6.05 2.48 19.88
N GLY A 105 7.19 3.13 19.70
CA GLY A 105 7.30 4.53 19.30
C GLY A 105 6.76 5.54 20.30
N GLN A 106 6.46 5.11 21.54
CA GLN A 106 5.99 5.99 22.62
C GLN A 106 6.96 6.00 23.79
N GLY A 107 6.95 7.10 24.55
CA GLY A 107 7.59 7.20 25.84
C GLY A 107 6.61 6.95 26.98
N VAL A 108 7.05 6.18 27.97
CA VAL A 108 6.30 5.91 29.19
C VAL A 108 7.07 6.47 30.37
N GLU A 109 6.40 7.30 31.17
CA GLU A 109 7.02 7.91 32.33
C GLU A 109 6.93 7.03 33.56
N ALA A 110 8.07 6.88 34.27
CA ALA A 110 8.22 6.20 35.53
C ALA A 110 9.03 7.07 36.51
N SER A 111 8.42 8.12 37.05
CA SER A 111 9.05 9.07 37.97
C SER A 111 8.89 8.63 39.43
N PHE A 112 9.93 8.86 40.24
CA PHE A 112 9.99 8.54 41.68
C PHE A 112 9.97 9.84 42.52
N ASP A 113 8.75 10.35 42.81
CA ASP A 113 8.57 11.58 43.59
C ASP A 113 8.91 11.38 45.09
N ALA A 114 9.23 12.49 45.78
CA ALA A 114 9.75 12.48 47.13
C ALA A 114 8.72 12.14 48.23
N VAL A 115 7.41 12.08 47.91
CA VAL A 115 6.34 11.89 48.92
C VAL A 115 5.33 10.86 48.45
N GLN A 116 5.39 9.68 49.05
CA GLN A 116 4.37 8.79 49.60
C GLN A 116 4.83 7.32 49.59
N ALA A 117 5.01 6.76 50.82
CA ALA A 117 5.05 5.33 51.05
C ALA A 117 3.61 4.77 50.97
N VAL A 118 3.15 4.47 49.78
CA VAL A 118 1.91 3.68 49.57
C VAL A 118 2.15 2.87 48.28
N THR A 119 1.75 1.60 48.31
CA THR A 119 1.67 0.75 47.14
C THR A 119 0.89 1.48 46.04
N VAL A 120 1.58 2.20 45.18
CA VAL A 120 0.97 2.96 44.10
C VAL A 120 0.74 2.01 42.96
N THR A 121 -0.50 1.54 42.83
CA THR A 121 -1.01 1.23 41.48
C THR A 121 -0.75 2.48 40.64
N THR A 122 0.19 2.39 39.73
CA THR A 122 0.71 3.48 38.92
C THR A 122 -0.46 4.28 38.36
N LYS A 123 -0.56 5.57 38.70
CA LYS A 123 -1.33 6.50 37.85
C LYS A 123 -0.64 6.51 36.50
N ARG A 124 -1.17 5.72 35.56
CA ARG A 124 -0.72 5.76 34.17
C ARG A 124 -0.82 7.21 33.73
N ARG A 125 0.30 7.89 33.60
CA ARG A 125 0.30 9.22 32.97
C ARG A 125 -0.16 9.01 31.55
N THR A 126 -1.16 9.75 31.18
CA THR A 126 -1.99 9.42 30.03
C THR A 126 -1.51 10.12 28.75
N ILE A 127 -0.61 11.10 28.87
CA ILE A 127 -0.15 11.91 27.75
C ILE A 127 1.36 11.78 27.61
N ASP A 128 1.81 11.30 26.46
CA ASP A 128 3.23 11.18 26.14
C ASP A 128 3.80 12.52 25.66
N VAL A 129 4.51 13.21 26.55
CA VAL A 129 5.19 14.48 26.24
C VAL A 129 6.60 14.29 25.69
N SER A 130 7.13 13.07 25.70
CA SER A 130 8.51 12.74 25.33
C SER A 130 8.75 12.57 23.85
N ASN A 131 7.72 12.67 23.02
CA ASN A 131 7.85 12.59 21.58
C ASN A 131 6.89 13.53 20.84
N THR A 132 7.19 13.75 19.56
CA THR A 132 6.40 14.58 18.66
C THR A 132 5.60 13.76 17.65
N ASN A 133 5.67 12.42 17.70
CA ASN A 133 5.01 11.52 16.77
C ASN A 133 3.48 11.65 16.84
N ASN A 134 2.87 11.56 15.68
CA ASN A 134 1.44 11.73 15.52
C ASN A 134 0.78 10.45 15.01
N GLY A 135 0.27 9.63 15.91
CA GLY A 135 -0.31 8.33 15.54
C GLY A 135 -1.06 7.65 16.68
N ALA A 136 -1.59 6.48 16.37
CA ALA A 136 -2.24 5.59 17.32
C ALA A 136 -1.43 4.30 17.49
N VAL A 137 -1.41 3.76 18.72
CA VAL A 137 -0.83 2.44 19.01
C VAL A 137 -1.95 1.55 19.54
N PHE A 138 -2.02 0.33 19.03
CA PHE A 138 -2.96 -0.70 19.43
C PHE A 138 -2.21 -1.91 19.94
N THR A 139 -2.54 -2.35 21.14
CA THR A 139 -1.99 -3.56 21.75
C THR A 139 -2.78 -4.81 21.35
N ALA A 140 -2.17 -5.99 21.42
CA ALA A 140 -2.85 -7.27 21.19
C ALA A 140 -4.14 -7.41 22.02
N ARG A 141 -4.12 -6.94 23.29
CA ARG A 141 -5.28 -6.97 24.19
C ARG A 141 -6.45 -6.15 23.66
N GLU A 142 -6.19 -4.93 23.19
CA GLU A 142 -7.22 -4.05 22.63
C GLU A 142 -7.78 -4.63 21.33
N LEU A 143 -6.92 -5.14 20.42
CA LEU A 143 -7.35 -5.74 19.16
C LEU A 143 -8.22 -6.99 19.36
N GLN A 144 -7.93 -7.81 20.37
CA GLN A 144 -8.73 -8.99 20.70
C GLN A 144 -10.06 -8.63 21.39
N ALA A 145 -10.09 -7.52 22.13
CA ALA A 145 -11.29 -7.08 22.85
C ALA A 145 -12.35 -6.46 21.92
N LEU A 146 -11.92 -5.78 20.87
CA LEU A 146 -12.79 -5.06 19.95
C LEU A 146 -13.38 -5.95 18.85
N PRO A 147 -14.60 -5.65 18.34
CA PRO A 147 -15.13 -6.28 17.13
C PRO A 147 -14.51 -5.65 15.88
N VAL A 148 -13.34 -6.16 15.49
CA VAL A 148 -12.61 -5.70 14.31
C VAL A 148 -12.36 -6.83 13.32
N ALA A 149 -12.21 -6.49 12.04
CA ALA A 149 -11.74 -7.45 11.06
C ALA A 149 -10.29 -7.84 11.38
N GLN A 150 -9.98 -9.13 11.33
CA GLN A 150 -8.64 -9.65 11.63
C GLN A 150 -7.71 -9.48 10.43
N SER A 151 -7.48 -8.24 10.07
CA SER A 151 -6.61 -7.83 8.99
C SER A 151 -5.91 -6.53 9.36
N LEU A 152 -4.80 -6.27 8.69
CA LEU A 152 -4.06 -5.02 8.88
C LEU A 152 -4.93 -3.79 8.57
N SER A 153 -5.73 -3.85 7.48
CA SER A 153 -6.70 -2.78 7.16
C SER A 153 -7.73 -2.59 8.28
N GLY A 154 -8.18 -3.67 8.95
CA GLY A 154 -9.06 -3.58 10.12
C GLY A 154 -8.45 -2.77 11.26
N ILE A 155 -7.15 -2.94 11.53
CA ILE A 155 -6.41 -2.16 12.53
C ILE A 155 -6.24 -0.70 12.09
N ILE A 156 -5.85 -0.48 10.82
CA ILE A 156 -5.65 0.87 10.24
C ILE A 156 -6.93 1.69 10.37
N GLN A 157 -8.09 1.08 10.12
CA GLN A 157 -9.37 1.77 10.17
C GLN A 157 -9.80 2.22 11.58
N LEU A 158 -9.12 1.79 12.66
CA LEU A 158 -9.33 2.32 14.01
C LEU A 158 -8.64 3.68 14.22
N ALA A 159 -7.56 3.95 13.49
CA ALA A 159 -6.79 5.19 13.65
C ALA A 159 -7.55 6.41 13.07
N PRO A 160 -7.43 7.61 13.68
CA PRO A 160 -8.02 8.83 13.12
C PRO A 160 -7.41 9.16 11.74
N GLY A 161 -8.11 9.94 10.90
CA GLY A 161 -7.63 10.41 9.59
C GLY A 161 -7.30 9.31 8.57
N THR A 162 -7.70 8.05 8.84
CA THR A 162 -7.57 6.96 7.87
C THR A 162 -8.93 6.60 7.29
N THR A 163 -8.95 6.29 5.99
CA THR A 163 -10.15 5.84 5.26
C THR A 163 -9.80 4.68 4.36
N ARG A 164 -10.79 3.92 3.93
CA ARG A 164 -10.60 2.90 2.89
C ARG A 164 -10.41 3.58 1.53
N GLY A 165 -9.56 3.04 0.72
CA GLY A 165 -9.45 3.44 -0.68
C GLY A 165 -10.71 3.06 -1.49
N ASN A 166 -10.81 3.57 -2.71
CA ASN A 166 -11.89 3.23 -3.62
C ASN A 166 -11.95 1.70 -3.82
N PRO A 167 -13.13 1.05 -3.73
CA PRO A 167 -13.28 -0.40 -3.90
C PRO A 167 -12.71 -0.97 -5.21
N ARG A 168 -12.57 -0.14 -6.26
CA ARG A 168 -12.00 -0.54 -7.56
C ARG A 168 -10.48 -0.73 -7.50
N ILE A 169 -9.80 -0.08 -6.55
CA ILE A 169 -8.33 -0.13 -6.40
C ILE A 169 -7.95 -0.89 -5.12
N GLY A 170 -8.72 -0.70 -4.05
CA GLY A 170 -8.41 -1.23 -2.72
C GLY A 170 -7.39 -0.39 -1.93
N GLY A 171 -6.83 -0.96 -0.87
CA GLY A 171 -5.86 -0.30 0.01
C GLY A 171 -6.49 0.68 1.01
N ASP A 172 -5.64 1.37 1.77
CA ASP A 172 -6.04 2.36 2.77
C ASP A 172 -5.41 3.72 2.46
N SER A 173 -6.17 4.81 2.66
CA SER A 173 -5.73 6.20 2.50
C SER A 173 -5.44 6.82 3.86
N PHE A 174 -4.35 7.57 3.96
CA PHE A 174 -3.89 8.24 5.19
C PHE A 174 -3.82 9.75 4.96
N GLY A 175 -4.69 10.50 5.60
CA GLY A 175 -4.66 11.96 5.50
C GLY A 175 -4.71 12.47 4.05
N GLY A 176 -5.64 11.95 3.24
CA GLY A 176 -5.85 12.36 1.85
C GLY A 176 -4.78 11.90 0.86
N ALA A 177 -3.81 11.08 1.27
CA ALA A 177 -2.81 10.50 0.36
C ALA A 177 -3.39 9.35 -0.47
N GLY A 178 -2.81 9.07 -1.63
CA GLY A 178 -3.13 7.91 -2.46
C GLY A 178 -2.81 6.60 -1.75
N VAL A 179 -3.50 5.52 -2.11
CA VAL A 179 -3.36 4.21 -1.45
C VAL A 179 -1.99 3.56 -1.63
N SER A 180 -1.23 3.94 -2.66
CA SER A 180 0.13 3.49 -2.95
C SER A 180 1.23 4.31 -2.27
N GLU A 181 0.87 5.29 -1.43
CA GLU A 181 1.81 6.23 -0.84
C GLU A 181 2.21 5.88 0.61
N ASN A 182 1.81 4.71 1.10
CA ASN A 182 2.03 4.26 2.47
C ASN A 182 3.23 3.34 2.59
N SER A 183 3.88 3.33 3.76
CA SER A 183 4.95 2.39 4.08
C SER A 183 4.57 1.48 5.25
N TYR A 184 4.94 0.20 5.13
CA TYR A 184 4.64 -0.83 6.11
C TYR A 184 5.91 -1.48 6.63
N TYR A 185 5.99 -1.70 7.95
CA TYR A 185 7.13 -2.31 8.62
C TYR A 185 6.69 -3.41 9.58
N ILE A 186 7.46 -4.50 9.66
CA ILE A 186 7.33 -5.55 10.67
C ILE A 186 8.69 -5.71 11.36
N ASN A 187 8.73 -5.55 12.69
CA ASN A 187 9.94 -5.59 13.51
C ASN A 187 11.06 -4.65 13.00
N GLY A 188 10.69 -3.56 12.29
CA GLY A 188 11.62 -2.60 11.71
C GLY A 188 12.03 -2.88 10.26
N PHE A 189 11.67 -4.03 9.69
CA PHE A 189 11.93 -4.38 8.29
C PHE A 189 10.79 -3.88 7.40
N PRO A 190 11.08 -3.22 6.24
CA PRO A 190 10.06 -2.76 5.32
C PRO A 190 9.44 -3.93 4.55
N VAL A 191 8.10 -4.02 4.59
CA VAL A 191 7.30 -5.11 3.99
C VAL A 191 6.24 -4.59 3.02
N THR A 192 6.35 -3.34 2.58
CA THR A 192 5.46 -2.75 1.58
C THR A 192 5.52 -3.56 0.28
N ASN A 193 4.37 -3.79 -0.37
CA ASN A 193 4.33 -4.49 -1.65
C ASN A 193 5.29 -3.84 -2.65
N VAL A 194 6.19 -4.65 -3.22
CA VAL A 194 7.29 -4.19 -4.06
C VAL A 194 6.81 -3.69 -5.42
N TYR A 195 5.79 -4.34 -5.97
CA TYR A 195 5.34 -4.09 -7.34
C TYR A 195 4.46 -2.84 -7.44
N LYS A 196 3.34 -2.81 -6.69
CA LYS A 196 2.37 -1.70 -6.74
C LYS A 196 2.40 -0.77 -5.54
N GLN A 197 3.17 -1.06 -4.49
CA GLN A 197 3.19 -0.30 -3.23
C GLN A 197 1.81 -0.19 -2.54
N ILE A 198 0.85 -1.03 -2.89
CA ILE A 198 -0.46 -1.10 -2.27
C ILE A 198 -0.48 -2.32 -1.33
N GLY A 199 -0.63 -2.08 -0.02
CA GLY A 199 -0.59 -3.14 0.99
C GLY A 199 0.82 -3.64 1.33
N SER A 200 0.89 -4.79 1.98
CA SER A 200 2.13 -5.37 2.53
C SER A 200 2.02 -6.88 2.68
N THR A 201 3.12 -7.56 3.02
CA THR A 201 3.10 -8.91 3.58
C THR A 201 2.10 -8.97 4.74
N THR A 202 1.32 -10.05 4.81
CA THR A 202 0.44 -10.34 5.91
C THR A 202 1.13 -11.31 6.86
N LEU A 203 0.95 -11.12 8.16
CA LEU A 203 1.44 -12.04 9.18
C LEU A 203 0.26 -12.63 9.96
N PRO A 204 0.44 -13.76 10.66
CA PRO A 204 -0.60 -14.29 11.52
C PRO A 204 -1.12 -13.23 12.50
N PHE A 205 -2.41 -12.98 12.51
CA PHE A 205 -3.02 -11.89 13.29
C PHE A 205 -2.73 -12.03 14.79
N PHE A 206 -2.78 -13.26 15.31
CA PHE A 206 -2.51 -13.55 16.71
C PHE A 206 -1.02 -13.50 17.10
N ALA A 207 -0.13 -13.34 16.13
CA ALA A 207 1.28 -13.06 16.36
C ALA A 207 1.59 -11.57 16.56
N ILE A 208 0.64 -10.66 16.32
CA ILE A 208 0.82 -9.21 16.55
C ILE A 208 0.88 -8.95 18.04
N ALA A 209 1.94 -8.26 18.49
CA ALA A 209 2.05 -7.74 19.85
C ALA A 209 1.49 -6.32 19.94
N GLN A 210 1.94 -5.44 19.03
CA GLN A 210 1.48 -4.04 18.94
C GLN A 210 1.51 -3.59 17.48
N ALA A 211 0.60 -2.66 17.14
CA ALA A 211 0.56 -1.99 15.84
C ALA A 211 0.51 -0.47 16.05
N GLN A 212 1.47 0.23 15.46
CA GLN A 212 1.55 1.69 15.43
C GLN A 212 1.13 2.20 14.05
N ILE A 213 0.22 3.15 14.04
CA ILE A 213 -0.32 3.78 12.82
C ILE A 213 0.02 5.27 12.86
N LEU A 214 0.99 5.70 12.06
CA LEU A 214 1.46 7.09 11.97
C LEU A 214 0.86 7.76 10.73
N GLN A 215 0.28 8.93 10.90
CA GLN A 215 -0.38 9.67 9.82
C GLN A 215 0.41 10.89 9.34
N GLY A 216 1.58 11.13 9.89
CA GLY A 216 2.44 12.27 9.61
C GLY A 216 3.24 12.63 10.83
N GLY A 217 4.13 13.65 10.73
CA GLY A 217 5.02 14.04 11.81
C GLY A 217 5.98 12.92 12.24
N TYR A 218 6.16 11.87 11.42
CA TYR A 218 7.04 10.76 11.77
C TYR A 218 8.52 11.13 11.58
N SER A 219 9.36 10.57 12.44
CA SER A 219 10.79 10.88 12.57
C SER A 219 11.59 10.55 11.30
N ALA A 220 12.83 11.08 11.21
CA ALA A 220 13.71 10.93 10.05
C ALA A 220 14.13 9.48 9.74
N GLU A 221 13.92 8.57 10.67
CA GLU A 221 14.15 7.13 10.48
C GLU A 221 13.19 6.49 9.46
N PHE A 222 11.99 7.04 9.27
CA PHE A 222 11.01 6.56 8.28
C PHE A 222 11.13 7.36 6.99
N GLY A 223 11.03 6.68 5.85
CA GLY A 223 11.08 7.29 4.51
C GLY A 223 10.19 6.57 3.52
N ARG A 224 10.32 6.95 2.24
CA ARG A 224 9.63 6.33 1.09
C ARG A 224 8.10 6.36 1.18
N SER A 225 7.54 7.35 1.88
CA SER A 225 6.09 7.52 2.06
C SER A 225 5.72 8.99 2.07
N THR A 226 4.67 9.35 1.36
CA THR A 226 3.96 10.64 1.45
C THR A 226 2.61 10.50 2.13
N GLY A 227 2.16 9.27 2.43
CA GLY A 227 0.94 8.95 3.14
C GLY A 227 1.16 8.73 4.63
N GLY A 228 1.04 7.48 5.07
CA GLY A 228 1.24 7.05 6.45
C GLY A 228 2.28 5.95 6.61
N VAL A 229 2.61 5.66 7.86
CA VAL A 229 3.50 4.56 8.23
C VAL A 229 2.74 3.62 9.16
N VAL A 230 2.75 2.33 8.80
CA VAL A 230 2.24 1.24 9.64
C VAL A 230 3.43 0.44 10.15
N ASN A 231 3.56 0.33 11.46
CA ASN A 231 4.70 -0.30 12.08
C ASN A 231 4.21 -1.34 13.10
N ILE A 232 4.53 -2.60 12.85
CA ILE A 232 4.05 -3.75 13.62
C ILE A 232 5.21 -4.38 14.37
N THR A 233 4.99 -4.73 15.63
CA THR A 233 5.86 -5.62 16.38
C THR A 233 5.17 -6.96 16.64
N THR A 234 5.94 -8.03 16.58
CA THR A 234 5.44 -9.38 16.80
C THR A 234 5.68 -9.84 18.23
N LYS A 235 4.87 -10.80 18.71
CA LYS A 235 5.08 -11.44 20.00
C LYS A 235 6.43 -12.13 20.06
N SER A 236 6.95 -12.28 21.26
CA SER A 236 8.18 -12.98 21.62
C SER A 236 7.89 -14.08 22.65
N GLY A 237 8.78 -15.07 22.74
CA GLY A 237 8.74 -16.02 23.85
C GLY A 237 9.05 -15.35 25.20
N THR A 238 8.67 -16.00 26.28
CA THR A 238 8.84 -15.51 27.66
C THR A 238 9.53 -16.57 28.52
N ASN A 239 9.84 -16.26 29.79
CA ASN A 239 10.38 -17.22 30.74
C ASN A 239 9.39 -18.31 31.22
N ARG A 240 8.16 -18.27 30.72
CA ARG A 240 7.15 -19.30 30.95
C ARG A 240 6.65 -19.81 29.61
N TRP A 241 6.49 -21.11 29.48
CA TRP A 241 5.85 -21.68 28.34
C TRP A 241 4.37 -21.29 28.29
N GLU A 242 3.92 -20.87 27.15
CA GLU A 242 2.51 -20.64 26.88
C GLU A 242 2.15 -21.20 25.51
N ALA A 243 0.96 -21.73 25.38
CA ALA A 243 0.41 -22.18 24.11
C ALA A 243 -1.05 -21.77 24.01
N GLY A 244 -1.52 -21.54 22.79
CA GLY A 244 -2.92 -21.23 22.57
C GLY A 244 -3.38 -21.64 21.19
N ALA A 245 -4.69 -21.80 21.07
CA ALA A 245 -5.36 -22.07 19.81
C ALA A 245 -6.61 -21.22 19.68
N VAL A 246 -6.90 -20.82 18.45
CA VAL A 246 -8.07 -20.03 18.09
C VAL A 246 -8.78 -20.72 16.93
N LEU A 247 -10.09 -20.88 17.03
CA LEU A 247 -10.96 -21.33 15.95
C LEU A 247 -12.04 -20.28 15.74
N GLN A 248 -12.28 -19.94 14.47
CA GLN A 248 -13.36 -19.01 14.10
C GLN A 248 -14.20 -19.57 12.98
N TYR A 249 -15.47 -19.21 13.01
CA TYR A 249 -16.44 -19.62 12.00
C TYR A 249 -17.43 -18.50 11.68
N THR A 250 -17.48 -18.13 10.42
CA THR A 250 -18.45 -17.15 9.88
C THR A 250 -19.38 -17.87 8.92
N PRO A 251 -20.52 -18.40 9.40
CA PRO A 251 -21.43 -19.21 8.59
C PRO A 251 -22.21 -18.38 7.57
N ASN A 252 -22.38 -18.93 6.36
CA ASN A 252 -23.24 -18.33 5.34
C ASN A 252 -24.70 -18.12 5.83
N LYS A 253 -25.22 -19.03 6.66
CA LYS A 253 -26.61 -18.95 7.16
C LYS A 253 -26.92 -17.74 8.03
N LEU A 254 -25.91 -17.17 8.68
CA LEU A 254 -26.02 -15.96 9.51
C LEU A 254 -25.51 -14.70 8.80
N ARG A 255 -25.20 -14.81 7.54
CA ARG A 255 -24.89 -13.69 6.67
C ARG A 255 -26.17 -13.14 6.05
N ALA A 256 -26.36 -11.83 6.04
CA ALA A 256 -27.47 -11.22 5.31
C ALA A 256 -27.22 -11.35 3.80
N LYS A 257 -28.27 -11.28 3.01
CA LYS A 257 -28.13 -11.32 1.55
C LYS A 257 -27.56 -10.00 1.02
N PRO A 258 -26.61 -10.06 0.07
CA PRO A 258 -26.18 -8.87 -0.66
C PRO A 258 -27.33 -8.27 -1.47
N GLU A 259 -27.37 -6.95 -1.56
CA GLU A 259 -28.35 -6.24 -2.39
C GLU A 259 -28.06 -6.41 -3.88
N ASP A 260 -29.11 -6.60 -4.68
CA ASP A 260 -29.04 -6.67 -6.13
C ASP A 260 -28.58 -5.33 -6.74
N THR A 261 -28.01 -5.39 -7.94
CA THR A 261 -27.63 -4.18 -8.68
C THR A 261 -28.62 -3.98 -9.84
N TYR A 262 -29.03 -2.74 -10.03
CA TYR A 262 -29.97 -2.36 -11.08
C TYR A 262 -29.29 -1.41 -12.07
N TYR A 263 -29.75 -1.41 -13.31
CA TYR A 263 -29.40 -0.38 -14.26
C TYR A 263 -29.79 0.99 -13.73
N PRO A 264 -28.90 1.99 -13.78
CA PRO A 264 -29.28 3.36 -13.46
C PRO A 264 -30.36 3.87 -14.44
N GLN A 265 -31.16 4.82 -14.00
CA GLN A 265 -32.13 5.52 -14.86
C GLN A 265 -31.41 6.64 -15.62
N THR A 266 -30.74 6.30 -16.71
CA THR A 266 -29.96 7.26 -17.50
C THR A 266 -30.76 7.88 -18.63
N GLY A 267 -31.88 7.29 -19.00
CA GLY A 267 -32.63 7.64 -20.21
C GLY A 267 -31.99 7.15 -21.50
N ALA A 268 -30.85 6.46 -21.41
CA ALA A 268 -30.10 5.97 -22.58
C ALA A 268 -30.83 4.80 -23.28
N ASN A 269 -31.43 3.93 -22.49
CA ASN A 269 -32.14 2.76 -22.99
C ASN A 269 -33.36 2.43 -22.11
N PRO A 270 -34.55 2.86 -22.48
CA PRO A 270 -35.78 2.57 -21.72
C PRO A 270 -36.05 1.07 -21.50
N ALA A 271 -35.45 0.21 -22.33
CA ALA A 271 -35.61 -1.25 -22.18
C ALA A 271 -34.84 -1.81 -20.97
N THR A 272 -33.79 -1.13 -20.50
CA THR A 272 -32.95 -1.56 -19.38
C THR A 272 -33.06 -0.66 -18.14
N ASP A 273 -33.36 0.62 -18.32
CA ASP A 273 -33.41 1.62 -17.22
C ASP A 273 -34.24 1.13 -16.03
N GLY A 274 -33.60 1.10 -14.84
CA GLY A 274 -34.23 0.65 -13.60
C GLY A 274 -34.46 -0.85 -13.47
N LYS A 275 -34.10 -1.68 -14.49
CA LYS A 275 -34.23 -3.13 -14.43
C LYS A 275 -33.05 -3.79 -13.73
N LEU A 276 -33.24 -5.05 -13.35
CA LEU A 276 -32.21 -5.86 -12.71
C LEU A 276 -31.01 -6.03 -13.63
N LEU A 277 -29.83 -5.59 -13.17
CA LEU A 277 -28.54 -5.80 -13.83
C LEU A 277 -27.83 -7.03 -13.29
N THR A 278 -27.54 -7.08 -11.99
CA THR A 278 -26.90 -8.23 -11.35
C THR A 278 -27.73 -8.70 -10.16
N TYR A 279 -28.21 -9.94 -10.23
CA TYR A 279 -28.85 -10.61 -9.10
C TYR A 279 -27.78 -11.12 -8.14
N ARG A 280 -27.95 -10.89 -6.83
CA ARG A 280 -26.99 -11.30 -5.79
C ARG A 280 -27.62 -12.14 -4.67
N GLY A 281 -28.94 -12.33 -4.69
CA GLY A 281 -29.68 -13.01 -3.64
C GLY A 281 -29.29 -14.47 -3.40
N SER A 282 -28.66 -15.14 -4.39
CA SER A 282 -28.13 -16.52 -4.26
C SER A 282 -26.67 -16.58 -3.84
N ASN A 283 -25.95 -15.45 -3.72
CA ASN A 283 -24.53 -15.43 -3.32
C ASN A 283 -24.35 -16.07 -1.94
N THR A 284 -23.25 -16.79 -1.80
CA THR A 284 -22.88 -17.48 -0.55
C THR A 284 -21.46 -17.14 -0.16
N ALA A 285 -21.17 -17.12 1.16
CA ALA A 285 -19.82 -17.00 1.67
C ALA A 285 -19.72 -17.66 3.05
N THR A 286 -18.69 -18.46 3.23
CA THR A 286 -18.34 -19.11 4.50
C THR A 286 -16.86 -18.89 4.75
N ASP A 287 -16.53 -18.59 6.01
CA ASP A 287 -15.14 -18.38 6.44
C ASP A 287 -14.84 -19.27 7.64
N VAL A 288 -13.73 -20.02 7.56
CA VAL A 288 -13.23 -20.91 8.61
C VAL A 288 -11.77 -20.59 8.85
N PHE A 289 -11.50 -20.10 10.05
CA PHE A 289 -10.16 -19.66 10.45
C PHE A 289 -9.67 -20.49 11.64
N GLY A 290 -8.40 -20.88 11.60
CA GLY A 290 -7.70 -21.54 12.69
C GLY A 290 -6.32 -20.95 12.90
N SER A 291 -5.92 -20.76 14.16
CA SER A 291 -4.57 -20.33 14.53
C SER A 291 -4.12 -21.07 15.78
N ALA A 292 -2.84 -21.40 15.85
CA ALA A 292 -2.24 -21.96 17.05
C ALA A 292 -0.85 -21.36 17.27
N TYR A 293 -0.49 -21.14 18.54
CA TYR A 293 0.83 -20.61 18.88
C TYR A 293 1.43 -21.33 20.08
N VAL A 294 2.74 -21.26 20.16
CA VAL A 294 3.54 -21.68 21.30
C VAL A 294 4.66 -20.68 21.51
N GLY A 295 4.97 -20.36 22.78
CA GLY A 295 6.09 -19.50 23.12
C GLY A 295 6.67 -19.89 24.47
N GLY A 296 7.98 -19.70 24.65
CA GLY A 296 8.64 -20.02 25.91
C GLY A 296 10.17 -19.92 25.82
N PRO A 297 10.87 -20.29 26.92
CA PRO A 297 12.31 -20.25 26.97
C PRO A 297 12.90 -21.56 26.44
N LEU A 298 13.76 -21.51 25.43
CA LEU A 298 14.69 -22.60 25.10
C LEU A 298 15.84 -22.66 26.11
N ILE A 299 16.28 -21.47 26.57
CA ILE A 299 17.21 -21.28 27.66
C ILE A 299 16.64 -20.14 28.52
N LYS A 300 16.34 -20.45 29.79
CA LYS A 300 15.77 -19.48 30.75
C LYS A 300 16.63 -18.21 30.78
N ASP A 301 15.97 -17.04 30.78
CA ASP A 301 16.54 -15.69 30.80
C ASP A 301 17.37 -15.33 29.55
N LYS A 302 17.67 -16.29 28.65
CA LYS A 302 18.59 -16.07 27.52
C LYS A 302 17.99 -16.27 26.15
N LEU A 303 17.41 -17.44 25.87
CA LEU A 303 16.96 -17.79 24.53
C LEU A 303 15.49 -18.16 24.52
N PHE A 304 14.72 -17.43 23.76
CA PHE A 304 13.27 -17.56 23.68
C PHE A 304 12.83 -17.91 22.26
N VAL A 305 11.74 -18.67 22.17
CA VAL A 305 11.07 -18.97 20.90
C VAL A 305 9.62 -18.56 20.99
N PHE A 306 9.09 -18.00 19.93
CA PHE A 306 7.66 -17.84 19.67
C PHE A 306 7.36 -18.36 18.27
N ALA A 307 6.38 -19.23 18.14
CA ALA A 307 5.90 -19.74 16.86
C ALA A 307 4.38 -19.63 16.80
N ASN A 308 3.87 -19.20 15.64
CA ASN A 308 2.43 -19.16 15.36
C ASN A 308 2.19 -19.72 13.96
N VAL A 309 1.16 -20.54 13.82
CA VAL A 309 0.63 -21.02 12.53
C VAL A 309 -0.82 -20.59 12.42
N GLU A 310 -1.24 -20.25 11.20
CA GLU A 310 -2.58 -19.75 10.90
C GLU A 310 -3.03 -20.33 9.56
N GLN A 311 -4.30 -20.72 9.49
CA GLN A 311 -4.96 -21.13 8.26
C GLN A 311 -6.32 -20.45 8.20
N ASP A 312 -6.54 -19.70 7.13
CA ASP A 312 -7.83 -19.15 6.79
C ASP A 312 -8.34 -19.79 5.50
N ARG A 313 -9.60 -20.24 5.49
CA ARG A 313 -10.28 -20.79 4.32
C ARG A 313 -11.58 -20.05 4.08
N PHE A 314 -11.60 -19.28 3.01
CA PHE A 314 -12.79 -18.55 2.57
C PHE A 314 -13.37 -19.18 1.31
N THR A 315 -14.60 -19.68 1.39
CA THR A 315 -15.35 -20.22 0.25
C THR A 315 -16.50 -19.29 -0.12
N SER A 316 -16.67 -19.02 -1.39
CA SER A 316 -17.78 -18.18 -1.88
C SER A 316 -18.32 -18.68 -3.20
N GLY A 317 -19.63 -18.49 -3.38
CA GLY A 317 -20.32 -18.65 -4.65
C GLY A 317 -21.02 -17.34 -4.99
N TYR A 318 -20.81 -16.84 -6.20
CA TYR A 318 -21.41 -15.56 -6.59
C TYR A 318 -21.70 -15.49 -8.08
N ILE A 319 -22.64 -14.63 -8.44
CA ILE A 319 -22.97 -14.34 -9.83
C ILE A 319 -21.91 -13.43 -10.41
N SER A 320 -21.26 -13.88 -11.48
CA SER A 320 -20.11 -13.25 -12.13
C SER A 320 -20.44 -12.53 -13.44
N LYS A 321 -21.65 -12.67 -13.95
CA LYS A 321 -22.11 -12.03 -15.19
C LYS A 321 -23.42 -11.29 -14.96
N ASP A 322 -23.56 -10.18 -15.63
CA ASP A 322 -24.77 -9.36 -15.62
C ASP A 322 -25.86 -9.94 -16.53
N SER A 323 -27.11 -9.50 -16.35
CA SER A 323 -28.27 -10.01 -17.06
C SER A 323 -28.26 -9.73 -18.57
N ASP A 324 -27.51 -8.72 -19.01
CA ASP A 324 -27.30 -8.33 -20.41
C ASP A 324 -26.16 -9.10 -21.09
N SER A 325 -25.43 -9.93 -20.35
CA SER A 325 -24.36 -10.75 -20.92
C SER A 325 -24.89 -11.69 -22.00
N THR A 326 -24.27 -11.67 -23.17
CA THR A 326 -24.58 -12.57 -24.28
C THR A 326 -24.18 -14.03 -24.01
N ASN A 327 -23.17 -14.24 -23.15
CA ASN A 327 -22.72 -15.56 -22.72
C ASN A 327 -23.17 -15.87 -21.29
N LYS A 328 -24.30 -16.53 -21.16
CA LYS A 328 -24.90 -16.88 -19.87
C LYS A 328 -24.41 -18.23 -19.31
N THR A 329 -23.51 -18.93 -19.99
CA THR A 329 -23.04 -20.27 -19.61
C THR A 329 -22.04 -20.25 -18.44
N ASN A 330 -21.35 -19.13 -18.23
CA ASN A 330 -20.36 -18.93 -17.16
C ASN A 330 -20.78 -17.81 -16.18
N GLY A 331 -22.06 -17.72 -15.88
CA GLY A 331 -22.63 -16.65 -15.03
C GLY A 331 -22.46 -16.82 -13.53
N TRP A 332 -22.05 -18.00 -13.05
CA TRP A 332 -21.81 -18.30 -11.64
C TRP A 332 -20.37 -18.71 -11.41
N THR A 333 -19.73 -18.14 -10.38
CA THR A 333 -18.35 -18.48 -9.99
C THR A 333 -18.33 -19.03 -8.57
N GLU A 334 -17.73 -20.19 -8.40
CA GLU A 334 -17.29 -20.71 -7.10
C GLU A 334 -15.82 -20.41 -6.89
N ARG A 335 -15.51 -19.91 -5.71
CA ARG A 335 -14.15 -19.56 -5.30
C ARG A 335 -13.82 -20.21 -3.97
N ASP A 336 -12.65 -20.83 -3.90
CA ASP A 336 -12.06 -21.36 -2.67
C ASP A 336 -10.69 -20.69 -2.48
N THR A 337 -10.51 -20.02 -1.35
CA THR A 337 -9.30 -19.29 -1.01
C THR A 337 -8.70 -19.88 0.26
N HIS A 338 -7.43 -20.24 0.20
CA HIS A 338 -6.63 -20.75 1.31
C HIS A 338 -5.48 -19.79 1.59
N THR A 339 -5.29 -19.44 2.86
CA THR A 339 -4.18 -18.57 3.27
C THR A 339 -3.43 -19.17 4.46
N PRO A 340 -2.57 -20.19 4.24
CA PRO A 340 -1.69 -20.69 5.28
C PRO A 340 -0.59 -19.66 5.57
N ARG A 341 -0.38 -19.39 6.85
CA ARG A 341 0.65 -18.47 7.34
C ARG A 341 1.38 -19.06 8.53
N TYR A 342 2.65 -18.73 8.66
CA TYR A 342 3.35 -18.96 9.90
C TYR A 342 4.34 -17.85 10.22
N LEU A 343 4.64 -17.72 11.51
CA LEU A 343 5.68 -16.86 12.03
C LEU A 343 6.48 -17.63 13.07
N VAL A 344 7.81 -17.56 12.95
CA VAL A 344 8.74 -18.06 13.97
C VAL A 344 9.66 -16.92 14.36
N LYS A 345 9.79 -16.67 15.65
CA LYS A 345 10.70 -15.68 16.19
C LYS A 345 11.60 -16.30 17.27
N LEU A 346 12.88 -15.99 17.17
CA LEU A 346 13.89 -16.34 18.16
C LEU A 346 14.47 -15.05 18.73
N ASP A 347 14.49 -14.93 20.05
CA ASP A 347 15.08 -13.81 20.76
C ASP A 347 16.21 -14.33 21.65
N TYR A 348 17.43 -13.89 21.43
CA TYR A 348 18.62 -14.28 22.17
C TYR A 348 19.23 -13.09 22.90
N ASN A 349 19.08 -13.04 24.22
CA ASN A 349 19.81 -12.17 25.11
C ASN A 349 21.18 -12.78 25.36
N ILE A 350 22.19 -12.32 24.62
CA ILE A 350 23.58 -12.77 24.78
C ILE A 350 24.04 -12.44 26.21
N ASN A 351 23.75 -11.22 26.62
CA ASN A 351 23.83 -10.69 28.00
C ASN A 351 22.85 -9.51 28.11
N ASP A 352 22.88 -8.74 29.19
CA ASP A 352 22.00 -7.60 29.44
C ASP A 352 22.19 -6.46 28.43
N ASP A 353 23.39 -6.35 27.81
CA ASP A 353 23.74 -5.31 26.87
C ASP A 353 23.60 -5.70 25.41
N HIS A 354 23.56 -6.99 25.09
CA HIS A 354 23.60 -7.50 23.72
C HIS A 354 22.47 -8.47 23.42
N ARG A 355 21.71 -8.17 22.38
CA ARG A 355 20.56 -8.94 21.97
C ARG A 355 20.53 -9.18 20.48
N LEU A 356 20.11 -10.40 20.09
CA LEU A 356 19.89 -10.82 18.70
C LEU A 356 18.45 -11.32 18.55
N GLU A 357 17.77 -10.89 17.49
CA GLU A 357 16.40 -11.26 17.15
C GLU A 357 16.38 -11.82 15.73
N PHE A 358 15.80 -13.00 15.55
CA PHE A 358 15.53 -13.56 14.24
C PHE A 358 14.03 -13.76 14.06
N THR A 359 13.48 -13.30 12.94
CA THR A 359 12.06 -13.48 12.60
C THR A 359 11.93 -14.06 11.21
N GLN A 360 11.19 -15.16 11.07
CA GLN A 360 10.79 -15.75 9.80
C GLN A 360 9.28 -15.65 9.67
N ILE A 361 8.80 -15.11 8.54
CA ILE A 361 7.38 -15.00 8.20
C ILE A 361 7.16 -15.74 6.88
N HIS A 362 6.08 -16.50 6.82
CA HIS A 362 5.53 -17.09 5.60
C HIS A 362 4.07 -16.67 5.46
N ASP A 363 3.72 -16.14 4.30
CA ASP A 363 2.36 -15.74 3.94
C ASP A 363 2.05 -16.34 2.56
N GLU A 364 1.12 -17.29 2.52
CA GLU A 364 0.67 -17.88 1.26
C GLU A 364 -0.80 -17.50 1.04
N TYR A 365 -1.10 -17.07 -0.16
CA TYR A 365 -2.45 -16.88 -0.68
C TYR A 365 -2.61 -17.79 -1.87
N LYS A 366 -3.60 -18.68 -1.83
CA LYS A 366 -3.96 -19.58 -2.94
C LYS A 366 -5.45 -19.49 -3.18
N LYS A 367 -5.82 -19.12 -4.37
CA LYS A 367 -7.20 -19.02 -4.80
C LYS A 367 -7.44 -20.00 -5.95
N THR A 368 -8.50 -20.80 -5.87
CA THR A 368 -9.02 -21.58 -6.98
C THR A 368 -10.41 -21.10 -7.35
N GLN A 369 -10.73 -21.13 -8.63
CA GLN A 369 -11.98 -20.62 -9.17
C GLN A 369 -12.54 -21.58 -10.22
N GLN A 370 -13.84 -21.85 -10.14
CA GLN A 370 -14.58 -22.66 -11.08
C GLN A 370 -15.84 -21.91 -11.52
N ASN A 371 -16.06 -21.84 -12.82
CA ASN A 371 -17.23 -21.20 -13.39
C ASN A 371 -18.31 -22.21 -13.81
N TYR A 372 -19.58 -21.80 -13.66
CA TYR A 372 -20.77 -22.56 -14.05
C TYR A 372 -21.76 -21.64 -14.76
N GLY A 373 -22.70 -22.22 -15.46
CA GLY A 373 -23.80 -21.48 -16.05
C GLY A 373 -24.76 -20.91 -14.98
N PHE A 374 -25.39 -19.80 -15.31
CA PHE A 374 -26.46 -19.18 -14.52
C PHE A 374 -27.58 -18.72 -15.42
N ASP A 375 -28.83 -19.05 -15.03
CA ASP A 375 -30.02 -18.67 -15.77
C ASP A 375 -30.75 -17.52 -15.06
N TYR A 376 -30.77 -16.36 -15.69
CA TYR A 376 -31.50 -15.19 -15.19
C TYR A 376 -33.01 -15.30 -15.27
N GLY A 377 -33.58 -16.23 -16.10
CA GLY A 377 -35.02 -16.49 -16.17
C GLY A 377 -35.53 -17.22 -14.93
N THR A 378 -34.71 -18.15 -14.41
CA THR A 378 -35.04 -18.91 -13.19
C THR A 378 -34.32 -18.44 -11.95
N LEU A 379 -33.34 -17.53 -12.07
CA LEU A 379 -32.42 -17.05 -11.02
C LEU A 379 -31.64 -18.18 -10.35
N GLN A 380 -31.28 -19.22 -11.12
CA GLN A 380 -30.59 -20.38 -10.58
C GLN A 380 -29.31 -20.71 -11.33
N ARG A 381 -28.34 -21.25 -10.60
CA ARG A 381 -27.16 -21.87 -11.16
C ARG A 381 -27.55 -23.15 -11.89
N ASN A 382 -27.05 -23.39 -13.08
CA ASN A 382 -27.07 -24.69 -13.70
C ASN A 382 -25.75 -25.44 -13.40
N ASN A 383 -25.76 -26.78 -13.62
CA ASN A 383 -24.57 -27.60 -13.34
C ASN A 383 -23.62 -27.72 -14.55
N THR A 384 -23.86 -26.98 -15.62
CA THR A 384 -22.96 -26.97 -16.78
C THR A 384 -21.67 -26.21 -16.39
N ARG A 385 -20.59 -26.94 -16.29
CA ARG A 385 -19.26 -26.40 -16.08
C ARG A 385 -18.80 -25.68 -17.35
N ALA A 386 -18.44 -24.40 -17.24
CA ALA A 386 -18.10 -23.60 -18.41
C ALA A 386 -16.63 -23.75 -18.80
N ASP A 387 -15.74 -23.77 -17.81
CA ASP A 387 -14.30 -23.74 -17.99
C ASP A 387 -13.59 -24.70 -17.03
N GLY A 388 -12.30 -24.94 -17.23
CA GLY A 388 -11.45 -25.64 -16.27
C GLY A 388 -11.28 -24.83 -14.97
N VAL A 389 -10.80 -25.48 -13.91
CA VAL A 389 -10.43 -24.82 -12.67
C VAL A 389 -9.23 -23.90 -12.92
N THR A 390 -9.37 -22.64 -12.57
CA THR A 390 -8.24 -21.70 -12.58
C THR A 390 -7.71 -21.46 -11.16
N GLY A 391 -6.41 -21.31 -11.01
CA GLY A 391 -5.78 -21.01 -9.74
C GLY A 391 -4.78 -19.87 -9.89
N ASP A 392 -4.76 -18.96 -8.93
CA ASP A 392 -3.75 -17.93 -8.78
C ASP A 392 -3.37 -17.80 -7.30
N GLY A 393 -2.17 -17.27 -7.05
CA GLY A 393 -1.70 -17.15 -5.70
C GLY A 393 -0.48 -16.24 -5.56
N ALA A 394 -0.06 -16.08 -4.31
CA ALA A 394 1.18 -15.45 -3.93
C ALA A 394 1.79 -16.22 -2.77
N ILE A 395 3.10 -16.44 -2.81
CA ILE A 395 3.85 -17.09 -1.74
C ILE A 395 4.97 -16.15 -1.33
N THR A 396 4.85 -15.58 -0.14
CA THR A 396 5.78 -14.58 0.39
C THR A 396 6.55 -15.16 1.58
N ASN A 397 7.86 -14.91 1.60
CA ASN A 397 8.75 -15.29 2.69
C ASN A 397 9.60 -14.09 3.09
N ASP A 398 9.57 -13.72 4.38
CA ASP A 398 10.41 -12.69 4.98
C ASP A 398 11.33 -13.30 6.02
N SER A 399 12.62 -13.00 5.94
CA SER A 399 13.62 -13.37 6.93
C SER A 399 14.30 -12.12 7.46
N ILE A 400 14.25 -11.88 8.76
CA ILE A 400 14.73 -10.66 9.40
C ILE A 400 15.68 -11.04 10.52
N LEU A 401 16.88 -10.48 10.50
CA LEU A 401 17.86 -10.57 11.57
C LEU A 401 18.12 -9.16 12.12
N LYS A 402 17.98 -9.00 13.42
CA LYS A 402 18.17 -7.71 14.08
C LYS A 402 19.06 -7.90 15.32
N TYR A 403 20.07 -7.04 15.42
CA TYR A 403 20.92 -6.92 16.57
C TYR A 403 20.66 -5.60 17.29
N THR A 404 20.62 -5.60 18.63
CA THR A 404 20.59 -4.41 19.46
C THR A 404 21.67 -4.52 20.54
N GLY A 405 22.53 -3.51 20.64
CA GLY A 405 23.59 -3.41 21.64
C GLY A 405 23.52 -2.10 22.41
N PHE A 406 23.54 -2.19 23.73
CA PHE A 406 23.72 -1.04 24.64
C PHE A 406 25.21 -0.97 25.00
N LEU A 407 25.99 -0.37 24.10
CA LEU A 407 27.46 -0.40 24.20
C LEU A 407 28.00 0.41 25.36
N THR A 408 27.27 1.43 25.77
CA THR A 408 27.48 2.21 27.00
C THR A 408 26.11 2.74 27.47
N ASP A 409 26.05 3.32 28.67
CA ASP A 409 24.85 4.01 29.17
C ASP A 409 24.33 5.10 28.24
N ARG A 410 25.18 5.58 27.31
CA ARG A 410 24.90 6.70 26.40
C ARG A 410 24.76 6.27 24.94
N LEU A 411 25.29 5.10 24.57
CA LEU A 411 25.38 4.65 23.19
C LEU A 411 24.61 3.36 22.97
N THR A 412 23.54 3.44 22.19
CA THR A 412 22.76 2.28 21.73
C THR A 412 22.96 2.08 20.22
N VAL A 413 22.97 0.82 19.81
CA VAL A 413 23.31 0.31 18.51
C VAL A 413 22.26 -0.64 18.02
N THR A 414 21.76 -0.49 16.76
CA THR A 414 20.98 -1.53 16.10
C THR A 414 21.44 -1.77 14.68
N ALA A 415 21.60 -3.03 14.29
CA ALA A 415 21.79 -3.46 12.91
C ALA A 415 20.63 -4.36 12.52
N LEU A 416 20.08 -4.14 11.33
CA LEU A 416 19.03 -4.97 10.77
C LEU A 416 19.42 -5.40 9.35
N ALA A 417 19.32 -6.70 9.09
CA ALA A 417 19.43 -7.26 7.77
C ALA A 417 18.20 -8.12 7.49
N GLY A 418 17.64 -8.03 6.28
CA GLY A 418 16.48 -8.83 5.95
C GLY A 418 16.33 -9.08 4.46
N ARG A 419 15.55 -10.11 4.16
CA ARG A 419 15.18 -10.52 2.80
C ARG A 419 13.70 -10.78 2.73
N PHE A 420 13.09 -10.29 1.66
CA PHE A 420 11.73 -10.58 1.22
C PHE A 420 11.79 -11.28 -0.13
N LYS A 421 10.95 -12.29 -0.32
CA LYS A 421 10.70 -12.91 -1.61
C LYS A 421 9.23 -13.28 -1.73
N SER A 422 8.58 -12.82 -2.81
CA SER A 422 7.23 -13.26 -3.19
C SER A 422 7.25 -13.86 -4.57
N THR A 423 6.55 -14.98 -4.77
CA THR A 423 6.34 -15.62 -6.08
C THR A 423 4.85 -15.71 -6.36
N TYR A 424 4.48 -15.69 -7.65
CA TYR A 424 3.09 -15.58 -8.08
C TYR A 424 2.68 -16.79 -8.95
N PRO A 425 2.47 -17.99 -8.36
CA PRO A 425 2.07 -19.16 -9.09
C PRO A 425 0.68 -19.01 -9.70
N GLN A 426 0.53 -19.42 -10.96
CA GLN A 426 -0.73 -19.51 -11.67
C GLN A 426 -0.92 -20.93 -12.19
N SER A 427 -2.14 -21.43 -12.20
CA SER A 427 -2.49 -22.75 -12.75
C SER A 427 -3.83 -22.69 -13.45
N VAL A 428 -3.97 -23.46 -14.52
CA VAL A 428 -5.25 -23.67 -15.22
C VAL A 428 -5.37 -25.13 -15.59
N GLU A 429 -6.53 -25.72 -15.23
CA GLU A 429 -6.81 -27.10 -15.56
C GLU A 429 -6.83 -27.31 -17.08
N GLY A 430 -6.10 -28.30 -17.55
CA GLY A 430 -5.97 -28.60 -18.97
C GLY A 430 -4.97 -27.73 -19.73
N TYR A 431 -4.27 -26.81 -19.06
CA TYR A 431 -3.20 -26.02 -19.71
C TYR A 431 -2.11 -26.95 -20.28
N VAL A 432 -1.76 -26.73 -21.54
CA VAL A 432 -0.71 -27.52 -22.22
C VAL A 432 0.45 -26.60 -22.59
N PRO A 433 1.61 -26.71 -21.88
CA PRO A 433 2.78 -25.89 -22.18
C PRO A 433 3.28 -26.10 -23.63
N GLY A 434 3.69 -25.00 -24.28
CA GLY A 434 4.25 -25.02 -25.65
C GLY A 434 3.24 -25.33 -26.77
N VAL A 435 1.96 -25.43 -26.47
CA VAL A 435 0.89 -25.56 -27.46
C VAL A 435 0.21 -24.21 -27.67
N TYR A 436 0.28 -23.66 -28.87
CA TYR A 436 -0.29 -22.35 -29.20
C TYR A 436 -1.80 -22.35 -29.12
N GLN A 437 -2.32 -21.20 -28.77
CA GLN A 437 -3.74 -20.92 -28.87
C GLN A 437 -4.18 -20.85 -30.34
N VAL A 438 -5.48 -21.09 -30.59
CA VAL A 438 -6.06 -20.93 -31.91
C VAL A 438 -7.23 -19.93 -31.85
N SER A 439 -7.12 -18.86 -32.63
CA SER A 439 -8.15 -17.84 -32.79
C SER A 439 -8.65 -17.84 -34.24
N ALA A 440 -9.83 -18.38 -34.46
CA ALA A 440 -10.42 -18.49 -35.82
C ALA A 440 -11.85 -17.97 -35.80
N PRO A 441 -12.12 -16.66 -35.95
CA PRO A 441 -13.47 -16.14 -36.02
C PRO A 441 -14.19 -16.70 -37.26
N ALA A 442 -15.51 -16.92 -37.19
CA ALA A 442 -16.29 -17.60 -38.22
C ALA A 442 -16.06 -17.04 -39.65
N ARG A 443 -15.88 -15.73 -39.77
CA ARG A 443 -15.58 -15.05 -41.05
C ARG A 443 -14.19 -15.40 -41.66
N ALA A 444 -13.28 -15.90 -40.85
CA ALA A 444 -11.92 -16.29 -41.23
C ALA A 444 -11.75 -17.80 -41.42
N GLN A 445 -12.80 -18.57 -41.27
CA GLN A 445 -12.78 -20.02 -41.43
C GLN A 445 -13.07 -20.40 -42.90
N VAL A 446 -12.25 -21.28 -43.44
CA VAL A 446 -12.55 -21.91 -44.75
C VAL A 446 -13.69 -22.91 -44.54
N PRO A 447 -14.78 -22.85 -45.33
CA PRO A 447 -15.89 -23.79 -45.19
C PRO A 447 -15.45 -25.25 -45.27
N GLY A 448 -15.91 -26.07 -44.32
CA GLY A 448 -15.61 -27.51 -44.24
C GLY A 448 -14.34 -27.87 -43.48
N LEU A 449 -13.57 -26.92 -42.97
CA LEU A 449 -12.45 -27.14 -42.08
C LEU A 449 -12.87 -26.97 -40.63
N SER A 450 -12.17 -27.65 -39.70
CA SER A 450 -12.39 -27.60 -38.25
C SER A 450 -11.27 -26.82 -37.58
N TYR A 451 -11.63 -25.86 -36.70
CA TYR A 451 -10.69 -24.96 -36.04
C TYR A 451 -10.85 -25.11 -34.53
N ASN A 452 -10.31 -26.20 -33.97
CA ASN A 452 -10.33 -26.41 -32.54
C ASN A 452 -9.24 -25.59 -31.85
N ASN A 453 -9.48 -25.15 -30.63
CA ASN A 453 -8.45 -24.55 -29.80
C ASN A 453 -8.06 -25.54 -28.71
N PRO A 454 -6.83 -26.08 -28.69
CA PRO A 454 -6.40 -27.06 -27.70
C PRO A 454 -6.07 -26.41 -26.34
N GLN A 455 -5.91 -25.08 -26.30
CA GLN A 455 -5.65 -24.36 -25.06
C GLN A 455 -6.95 -23.94 -24.37
N PRO A 456 -7.13 -24.28 -23.08
CA PRO A 456 -8.30 -23.88 -22.30
C PRO A 456 -8.27 -22.38 -21.96
N ILE A 457 -7.10 -21.72 -22.06
CA ILE A 457 -6.92 -20.30 -21.80
C ILE A 457 -6.94 -19.54 -23.11
N GLY A 458 -7.84 -18.57 -23.24
CA GLY A 458 -7.79 -17.56 -24.31
C GLY A 458 -7.09 -16.30 -23.82
N GLY A 459 -6.05 -15.85 -24.54
CA GLY A 459 -5.33 -14.64 -24.20
C GLY A 459 -4.00 -14.89 -23.46
N THR A 460 -3.65 -13.98 -22.53
CA THR A 460 -2.35 -14.01 -21.86
C THR A 460 -2.44 -14.63 -20.45
N THR A 461 -1.35 -15.23 -20.02
CA THR A 461 -1.09 -15.70 -18.65
C THR A 461 0.04 -14.87 -18.04
N GLN A 462 0.16 -14.88 -16.72
CA GLN A 462 1.32 -14.31 -16.05
C GLN A 462 2.60 -15.06 -16.45
N VAL A 463 3.72 -14.37 -16.54
CA VAL A 463 5.03 -15.02 -16.82
C VAL A 463 5.36 -16.04 -15.73
N GLU A 464 5.89 -17.20 -16.13
CA GLU A 464 6.07 -18.37 -15.24
C GLU A 464 6.98 -18.12 -14.03
N ASN A 465 7.96 -17.22 -14.14
CA ASN A 465 8.91 -16.88 -13.11
C ASN A 465 8.60 -15.56 -12.41
N ALA A 466 7.34 -15.14 -12.43
CA ALA A 466 6.92 -13.90 -11.76
C ALA A 466 7.30 -13.92 -10.28
N GLU A 467 8.13 -12.96 -9.87
CA GLU A 467 8.62 -12.85 -8.49
C GLU A 467 8.99 -11.41 -8.13
N ASP A 468 8.84 -11.09 -6.86
CA ASP A 468 9.36 -9.87 -6.26
C ASP A 468 10.40 -10.22 -5.21
N LYS A 469 11.49 -9.46 -5.16
CA LYS A 469 12.57 -9.62 -4.18
C LYS A 469 12.97 -8.27 -3.60
N GLN A 470 13.29 -8.29 -2.32
CA GLN A 470 13.87 -7.16 -1.62
C GLN A 470 14.96 -7.64 -0.67
N SER A 471 16.05 -6.89 -0.56
CA SER A 471 17.07 -7.06 0.47
C SER A 471 17.34 -5.71 1.12
N THR A 472 17.31 -5.70 2.45
CA THR A 472 17.48 -4.49 3.25
C THR A 472 18.65 -4.66 4.21
N LEU A 473 19.47 -3.62 4.31
CA LEU A 473 20.47 -3.46 5.35
C LEU A 473 20.26 -2.09 5.98
N ARG A 474 20.15 -2.05 7.31
CA ARG A 474 20.00 -0.84 8.07
C ARG A 474 20.93 -0.82 9.26
N LEU A 475 21.55 0.33 9.49
CA LEU A 475 22.35 0.64 10.67
C LEU A 475 21.87 1.96 11.23
N ASP A 476 21.60 2.02 12.53
CA ASP A 476 21.17 3.23 13.22
C ASP A 476 21.93 3.45 14.55
N ALA A 477 22.37 4.65 14.99
CA ALA A 477 23.02 5.00 16.24
C ALA A 477 22.21 5.99 17.05
N GLU A 478 22.14 5.81 18.35
CA GLU A 478 21.66 6.82 19.27
C GLU A 478 22.70 7.10 20.34
N TYR A 479 23.07 8.36 20.48
CA TYR A 479 24.03 8.82 21.46
C TYR A 479 23.44 9.94 22.33
N LYS A 480 23.40 9.71 23.65
CA LYS A 480 22.95 10.72 24.63
C LYS A 480 24.10 11.67 24.97
N LEU A 481 23.94 12.94 24.64
CA LEU A 481 24.91 14.01 24.90
C LEU A 481 24.24 15.13 25.74
N GLY A 482 24.29 15.03 27.05
CA GLY A 482 23.57 15.96 27.94
C GLY A 482 22.06 15.92 27.65
N ASP A 483 21.51 17.06 27.25
CA ASP A 483 20.08 17.22 26.91
C ASP A 483 19.75 16.84 25.47
N HIS A 484 20.71 16.35 24.68
CA HIS A 484 20.56 15.91 23.30
C HIS A 484 20.53 14.39 23.21
N ALA A 485 19.62 13.84 22.43
CA ALA A 485 19.62 12.45 21.99
C ALA A 485 19.83 12.41 20.48
N LEU A 486 21.09 12.35 20.09
CA LEU A 486 21.51 12.34 18.67
C LEU A 486 21.26 10.95 18.08
N ARG A 487 20.59 10.89 16.94
CA ARG A 487 20.36 9.66 16.17
C ARG A 487 20.86 9.81 14.75
N ALA A 488 21.62 8.85 14.27
CA ALA A 488 22.07 8.78 12.89
C ALA A 488 21.81 7.39 12.33
N GLY A 489 21.54 7.29 11.03
CA GLY A 489 21.30 5.99 10.42
C GLY A 489 21.58 5.95 8.94
N LEU A 490 21.86 4.73 8.49
CA LEU A 490 22.04 4.34 7.09
C LEU A 490 21.00 3.28 6.74
N ASP A 491 20.33 3.43 5.61
CA ASP A 491 19.29 2.54 5.13
C ASP A 491 19.58 2.23 3.65
N ARG A 492 19.78 0.96 3.32
CA ARG A 492 19.93 0.49 1.95
C ARG A 492 18.91 -0.58 1.66
N ASN A 493 18.19 -0.43 0.56
CA ASN A 493 17.17 -1.34 0.11
C ASN A 493 17.34 -1.60 -1.39
N ASN A 494 17.57 -2.85 -1.76
CA ASN A 494 17.65 -3.27 -3.15
C ASN A 494 16.40 -4.09 -3.48
N VAL A 495 15.68 -3.64 -4.50
CA VAL A 495 14.40 -4.20 -4.93
C VAL A 495 14.51 -4.70 -6.35
N SER A 496 13.89 -5.84 -6.65
CA SER A 496 13.72 -6.34 -8.01
C SER A 496 12.36 -7.00 -8.17
N SER A 497 11.81 -6.92 -9.37
CA SER A 497 10.53 -7.53 -9.73
C SER A 497 10.69 -8.22 -11.09
N ILE A 498 10.11 -9.40 -11.25
CA ILE A 498 9.86 -10.00 -12.56
C ILE A 498 8.35 -10.13 -12.68
N ASN A 499 7.77 -9.42 -13.62
CA ASN A 499 6.32 -9.38 -13.75
C ASN A 499 5.94 -9.19 -15.23
N GLY A 500 4.66 -9.40 -15.52
CA GLY A 500 4.11 -9.24 -16.86
C GLY A 500 3.26 -10.41 -17.29
N SER A 501 2.92 -10.43 -18.59
CA SER A 501 2.09 -11.48 -19.18
C SER A 501 2.64 -11.92 -20.53
N SER A 502 2.36 -13.16 -20.92
CA SER A 502 2.65 -13.72 -22.22
C SER A 502 1.48 -14.54 -22.74
N LEU A 503 1.38 -14.76 -24.05
CA LEU A 503 0.37 -15.64 -24.62
C LEU A 503 0.47 -17.04 -24.00
N ALA A 504 -0.66 -17.61 -23.66
CA ALA A 504 -0.71 -18.99 -23.14
C ALA A 504 -0.17 -19.95 -24.20
N GLY A 505 0.76 -20.83 -23.79
CA GLY A 505 1.45 -21.74 -24.73
C GLY A 505 2.58 -21.09 -25.53
N GLY A 506 2.85 -19.78 -25.36
CA GLY A 506 3.95 -19.06 -26.00
C GLY A 506 3.61 -18.38 -27.31
N GLY A 507 2.43 -18.62 -27.89
CA GLY A 507 2.01 -18.03 -29.15
C GLY A 507 0.55 -18.29 -29.49
N SER A 508 0.09 -17.75 -30.61
CA SER A 508 -1.26 -17.92 -31.13
C SER A 508 -1.28 -18.04 -32.64
N TRP A 509 -2.03 -19.02 -33.15
CA TRP A 509 -2.42 -19.06 -34.55
C TRP A 509 -3.69 -18.24 -34.71
N ILE A 510 -3.60 -17.05 -35.39
CA ILE A 510 -4.74 -16.16 -35.61
C ILE A 510 -5.14 -16.20 -37.08
N TYR A 511 -6.33 -16.70 -37.38
CA TYR A 511 -6.82 -16.84 -38.77
C TYR A 511 -7.53 -15.58 -39.25
N PHE A 512 -7.22 -15.17 -40.47
CA PHE A 512 -7.75 -14.00 -41.14
C PHE A 512 -8.32 -14.31 -42.50
N ARG A 513 -9.18 -13.42 -42.97
CA ARG A 513 -9.62 -13.38 -44.36
C ARG A 513 -9.61 -11.96 -44.90
N SER A 514 -8.82 -11.72 -45.94
CA SER A 514 -8.78 -10.46 -46.66
C SER A 514 -9.94 -10.45 -47.69
N SER A 515 -10.66 -9.35 -47.78
CA SER A 515 -11.65 -9.10 -48.83
C SER A 515 -10.99 -8.88 -50.22
N ASN A 516 -9.71 -8.49 -50.26
CA ASN A 516 -8.89 -8.38 -51.44
C ASN A 516 -7.68 -9.33 -51.30
N PRO A 517 -7.72 -10.55 -51.86
CA PRO A 517 -6.61 -11.51 -51.78
C PRO A 517 -5.28 -11.00 -52.34
N ASN A 518 -5.31 -9.98 -53.23
CA ASN A 518 -4.12 -9.41 -53.84
C ASN A 518 -3.51 -8.22 -53.06
N ALA A 519 -4.18 -7.77 -52.00
CA ALA A 519 -3.62 -6.77 -51.08
C ALA A 519 -2.53 -7.39 -50.22
N ALA A 520 -1.38 -6.73 -50.11
CA ALA A 520 -0.28 -7.18 -49.25
C ALA A 520 -0.69 -7.17 -47.79
N VAL A 521 -0.23 -8.17 -47.02
CA VAL A 521 -0.30 -8.12 -45.56
C VAL A 521 0.76 -7.15 -45.01
N PRO A 522 0.61 -6.65 -43.78
CA PRO A 522 1.65 -5.83 -43.16
C PRO A 522 3.02 -6.55 -43.18
N GLY A 523 4.08 -5.88 -43.52
CA GLY A 523 5.42 -6.45 -43.57
C GLY A 523 5.66 -7.59 -44.60
N GLY A 524 4.68 -7.85 -45.51
CA GLY A 524 4.75 -9.03 -46.36
C GLY A 524 4.14 -8.87 -47.76
N ARG A 525 3.85 -10.01 -48.39
CA ARG A 525 3.22 -10.15 -49.69
C ARG A 525 1.72 -10.36 -49.58
N SER A 526 1.01 -10.42 -50.70
CA SER A 526 -0.43 -10.70 -50.73
C SER A 526 -0.73 -12.18 -50.43
N PRO A 527 -1.84 -12.50 -49.76
CA PRO A 527 -2.25 -13.89 -49.56
C PRO A 527 -2.34 -14.71 -50.85
N ALA A 528 -2.85 -14.09 -51.92
CA ALA A 528 -2.95 -14.76 -53.23
C ALA A 528 -1.57 -15.25 -53.75
N SER A 529 -0.49 -14.52 -53.44
CA SER A 529 0.87 -14.90 -53.88
C SER A 529 1.43 -16.11 -53.16
N GLY A 530 0.91 -16.47 -51.98
CA GLY A 530 1.32 -17.65 -51.24
C GLY A 530 0.58 -18.94 -51.63
N GLY A 531 -0.41 -18.85 -52.53
CA GLY A 531 -1.17 -20.02 -52.96
C GLY A 531 -2.12 -20.60 -51.91
N GLY A 532 -2.50 -21.87 -52.07
CA GLY A 532 -3.42 -22.54 -51.15
C GLY A 532 -4.74 -21.77 -51.00
N TYR A 533 -5.28 -21.70 -49.74
CA TYR A 533 -6.47 -20.90 -49.46
C TYR A 533 -6.21 -19.38 -49.53
N GLY A 534 -4.97 -18.95 -49.66
CA GLY A 534 -4.60 -17.56 -49.88
C GLY A 534 -5.19 -16.96 -51.17
N THR A 535 -5.42 -17.79 -52.24
CA THR A 535 -6.10 -17.34 -53.45
C THR A 535 -7.54 -16.89 -53.21
N GLN A 536 -8.16 -17.33 -52.11
CA GLN A 536 -9.47 -16.93 -51.64
C GLN A 536 -9.42 -15.86 -50.52
N GLY A 537 -8.21 -15.37 -50.22
CA GLY A 537 -7.95 -14.36 -49.23
C GLY A 537 -7.73 -14.88 -47.78
N TYR A 538 -7.72 -16.20 -47.54
CA TYR A 538 -7.45 -16.73 -46.21
C TYR A 538 -5.95 -16.81 -45.93
N TYR A 539 -5.55 -16.39 -44.75
CA TYR A 539 -4.18 -16.45 -44.26
C TYR A 539 -4.17 -16.58 -42.76
N VAL A 540 -3.05 -16.90 -42.16
CA VAL A 540 -2.87 -17.10 -40.75
C VAL A 540 -1.62 -16.37 -40.25
N ASP A 541 -1.71 -15.85 -39.06
CA ASP A 541 -0.64 -15.20 -38.31
C ASP A 541 -0.14 -16.14 -37.23
N GLU A 542 1.14 -16.37 -37.17
CA GLU A 542 1.86 -16.90 -36.03
C GLU A 542 2.26 -15.73 -35.15
N TYR A 543 1.42 -15.44 -34.14
CA TYR A 543 1.57 -14.28 -33.29
C TYR A 543 2.23 -14.60 -31.96
N HIS A 544 3.29 -13.87 -31.62
CA HIS A 544 3.98 -13.94 -30.33
C HIS A 544 3.79 -12.64 -29.57
N GLN A 545 3.33 -12.75 -28.31
CA GLN A 545 3.20 -11.61 -27.42
C GLN A 545 3.73 -11.94 -26.03
N SER A 546 4.61 -11.07 -25.53
CA SER A 546 5.03 -11.05 -24.13
C SER A 546 5.26 -9.60 -23.69
N ASP A 547 4.46 -9.15 -22.74
CA ASP A 547 4.63 -7.87 -22.06
C ASP A 547 5.26 -8.15 -20.70
N SER A 548 6.58 -8.15 -20.62
CA SER A 548 7.33 -8.48 -19.42
C SER A 548 8.40 -7.46 -19.09
N ALA A 549 8.76 -7.38 -17.81
CA ALA A 549 9.89 -6.59 -17.33
C ALA A 549 10.54 -7.25 -16.10
N SER A 550 11.85 -7.01 -15.95
CA SER A 550 12.65 -7.41 -14.79
C SER A 550 13.38 -6.21 -14.18
N PRO A 551 12.67 -5.17 -13.77
CA PRO A 551 13.26 -3.94 -13.24
C PRO A 551 13.97 -4.18 -11.91
N LYS A 552 14.94 -3.28 -11.65
CA LYS A 552 15.65 -3.21 -10.37
C LYS A 552 15.59 -1.77 -9.86
N THR A 553 15.51 -1.60 -8.55
CA THR A 553 15.59 -0.29 -7.90
C THR A 553 16.57 -0.35 -6.74
N ASP A 554 17.59 0.48 -6.79
CA ASP A 554 18.51 0.70 -5.68
C ASP A 554 18.04 1.91 -4.90
N GLN A 555 17.84 1.73 -3.59
CA GLN A 555 17.37 2.77 -2.69
C GLN A 555 18.37 2.91 -1.54
N SER A 556 18.76 4.10 -1.23
CA SER A 556 19.58 4.38 -0.06
C SER A 556 19.13 5.66 0.63
N ALA A 557 19.35 5.72 1.92
CA ALA A 557 19.11 6.92 2.69
C ALA A 557 20.12 7.05 3.83
N GLN A 558 20.46 8.29 4.16
CA GLN A 558 21.17 8.66 5.37
C GLN A 558 20.27 9.61 6.14
N TYR A 559 20.28 9.51 7.45
CA TYR A 559 19.57 10.49 8.28
C TYR A 559 20.33 10.85 9.53
N LEU A 560 20.06 12.06 10.01
CA LEU A 560 20.50 12.58 11.29
C LEU A 560 19.30 13.22 11.98
N GLN A 561 19.14 12.96 13.26
CA GLN A 561 18.07 13.50 14.09
C GLN A 561 18.61 13.86 15.45
N ASP A 562 18.17 14.97 16.00
CA ASP A 562 18.45 15.40 17.37
C ASP A 562 17.13 15.61 18.12
N ARG A 563 16.94 14.86 19.19
CA ARG A 563 15.91 15.13 20.18
C ARG A 563 16.53 15.96 21.30
N TRP A 564 16.28 17.24 21.24
CA TRP A 564 16.85 18.22 22.15
C TRP A 564 15.84 18.65 23.21
N GLN A 565 16.13 18.29 24.47
CA GLN A 565 15.35 18.72 25.62
C GLN A 565 15.84 20.10 26.04
N ILE A 566 15.28 21.18 25.46
CA ILE A 566 15.71 22.58 25.68
C ILE A 566 15.47 22.99 27.13
N THR A 567 14.34 22.58 27.69
CA THR A 567 13.98 22.76 29.11
C THR A 567 13.30 21.47 29.61
N ASP A 568 13.07 21.37 30.91
CA ASP A 568 12.34 20.19 31.48
C ASP A 568 10.95 19.99 30.85
N ARG A 569 10.41 20.99 30.14
CA ARG A 569 9.07 21.00 29.56
C ARG A 569 9.02 21.09 28.04
N LEU A 570 10.11 21.49 27.38
CA LEU A 570 10.15 21.72 25.94
C LEU A 570 11.16 20.79 25.27
N LEU A 571 10.65 19.90 24.44
CA LEU A 571 11.40 19.01 23.54
C LEU A 571 11.33 19.55 22.11
N LEU A 572 12.47 19.65 21.44
CA LEU A 572 12.52 19.79 19.98
C LEU A 572 13.02 18.49 19.36
N ASP A 573 12.48 18.17 18.19
CA ASP A 573 12.90 17.04 17.35
C ASP A 573 13.31 17.58 15.98
N LEU A 574 14.62 17.56 15.69
CA LEU A 574 15.22 18.16 14.51
C LEU A 574 15.84 17.05 13.66
N GLY A 575 15.25 16.73 12.53
CA GLY A 575 15.69 15.66 11.66
C GLY A 575 16.00 16.13 10.24
N LEU A 576 16.96 15.47 9.61
CA LEU A 576 17.23 15.60 8.19
C LEU A 576 17.47 14.20 7.61
N ARG A 577 16.73 13.86 6.56
CA ARG A 577 16.93 12.63 5.80
C ARG A 577 17.31 12.98 4.37
N ASN A 578 18.32 12.29 3.83
CA ASN A 578 18.75 12.36 2.44
C ASN A 578 18.42 11.03 1.76
N GLU A 579 17.47 11.01 0.83
CA GLU A 579 17.06 9.82 0.09
C GLU A 579 17.64 9.81 -1.32
N GLN A 580 17.87 8.63 -1.86
CA GLN A 580 18.35 8.42 -3.23
C GLN A 580 17.67 7.19 -3.82
N PHE A 581 17.14 7.31 -5.04
CA PHE A 581 16.49 6.23 -5.78
C PHE A 581 17.10 6.13 -7.18
N THR A 582 17.49 4.92 -7.58
CA THR A 582 17.95 4.61 -8.94
C THR A 582 17.09 3.49 -9.50
N ASN A 583 16.22 3.81 -10.45
CA ASN A 583 15.35 2.87 -11.11
C ASN A 583 16.01 2.41 -12.43
N LYS A 584 16.09 1.09 -12.63
CA LYS A 584 16.78 0.43 -13.74
C LYS A 584 15.81 -0.43 -14.55
N ASN A 585 16.01 -0.49 -15.85
CA ASN A 585 15.27 -1.36 -16.75
C ASN A 585 15.65 -2.84 -16.57
N SER A 586 15.09 -3.73 -17.39
CA SER A 586 15.35 -5.19 -17.35
C SER A 586 16.82 -5.56 -17.57
N PHE A 587 17.61 -4.69 -18.20
CA PHE A 587 19.03 -4.90 -18.49
C PHE A 587 19.97 -4.23 -17.49
N GLY A 588 19.39 -3.64 -16.43
CA GLY A 588 20.15 -2.99 -15.35
C GLY A 588 20.61 -1.57 -15.68
N VAL A 589 20.14 -0.98 -16.78
CA VAL A 589 20.48 0.41 -17.17
C VAL A 589 19.53 1.37 -16.44
N PRO A 590 20.04 2.41 -15.77
CA PRO A 590 19.22 3.42 -15.12
C PRO A 590 18.39 4.21 -16.14
N TYR A 591 17.09 4.35 -15.87
CA TYR A 591 16.19 5.23 -16.61
C TYR A 591 15.70 6.42 -15.77
N ALA A 592 15.80 6.34 -14.45
CA ALA A 592 15.51 7.44 -13.54
C ALA A 592 16.49 7.44 -12.35
N GLU A 593 17.17 8.54 -12.13
CA GLU A 593 18.09 8.73 -11.02
C GLU A 593 17.68 9.98 -10.21
N GLN A 594 17.29 9.74 -8.96
CA GLN A 594 16.86 10.80 -8.04
C GLN A 594 17.83 10.82 -6.87
N ARG A 595 18.66 11.85 -6.81
CA ARG A 595 19.75 11.96 -5.84
C ARG A 595 19.58 13.22 -4.97
N HIS A 596 20.17 13.18 -3.75
CA HIS A 596 20.21 14.31 -2.82
C HIS A 596 18.81 14.87 -2.45
N MET A 597 17.84 13.98 -2.24
CA MET A 597 16.47 14.35 -1.88
C MET A 597 16.40 14.65 -0.38
N LEU A 598 16.64 15.90 -0.02
CA LEU A 598 16.65 16.35 1.37
C LEU A 598 15.22 16.48 1.92
N ALA A 599 14.96 15.80 3.02
CA ALA A 599 13.69 15.75 3.73
C ALA A 599 13.86 16.24 5.17
N PRO A 600 13.77 17.56 5.41
CA PRO A 600 13.79 18.11 6.77
C PRO A 600 12.55 17.66 7.54
N ARG A 601 12.72 17.36 8.83
CA ARG A 601 11.69 16.97 9.78
C ARG A 601 11.87 17.79 11.04
N LEU A 602 10.87 18.55 11.43
CA LEU A 602 10.86 19.43 12.58
C LEU A 602 9.70 19.07 13.46
N GLY A 603 9.94 18.88 14.74
CA GLY A 603 8.93 18.60 15.75
C GLY A 603 9.18 19.41 17.02
N ALA A 604 8.11 19.75 17.71
CA ALA A 604 8.15 20.34 19.04
C ALA A 604 7.08 19.70 19.92
N SER A 605 7.41 19.42 21.17
CA SER A 605 6.47 18.97 22.20
C SER A 605 6.69 19.79 23.46
N TRP A 606 5.64 20.45 23.95
CA TRP A 606 5.69 21.29 25.14
C TRP A 606 4.71 20.81 26.21
N ASP A 607 5.25 20.35 27.32
CA ASP A 607 4.47 20.14 28.54
C ASP A 607 4.16 21.47 29.18
N MET A 608 3.00 22.04 28.88
CA MET A 608 2.65 23.39 29.24
C MET A 608 2.51 23.58 30.78
N ARG A 609 2.09 22.53 31.49
CA ARG A 609 1.90 22.56 32.95
C ARG A 609 3.05 21.96 33.71
N GLY A 610 3.91 21.16 33.07
CA GLY A 610 5.04 20.47 33.69
C GLY A 610 4.66 19.24 34.51
N ASP A 611 3.43 18.73 34.35
CA ASP A 611 2.90 17.53 35.01
C ASP A 611 2.37 16.50 34.01
N SER A 612 2.69 16.65 32.74
CA SER A 612 2.23 15.83 31.61
C SER A 612 0.69 15.79 31.47
N SER A 613 -0.01 16.83 31.97
CA SER A 613 -1.47 16.92 31.86
C SER A 613 -1.95 17.76 30.67
N LEU A 614 -1.06 18.56 30.06
CA LEU A 614 -1.36 19.37 28.88
C LEU A 614 -0.12 19.46 27.98
N LYS A 615 -0.15 18.79 26.84
CA LYS A 615 0.85 18.82 25.78
C LYS A 615 0.39 19.71 24.65
N LEU A 616 1.23 20.64 24.20
CA LEU A 616 1.13 21.26 22.89
C LEU A 616 2.19 20.64 21.99
N PHE A 617 1.85 20.41 20.73
CA PHE A 617 2.81 19.87 19.76
C PHE A 617 2.68 20.49 18.39
N ALA A 618 3.80 20.52 17.68
CA ALA A 618 3.89 20.98 16.30
C ALA A 618 4.83 20.08 15.51
N ASN A 619 4.49 19.82 14.25
CA ASN A 619 5.36 19.10 13.31
C ASN A 619 5.35 19.79 11.96
N ALA A 620 6.50 19.86 11.31
CA ALA A 620 6.64 20.27 9.91
C ALA A 620 7.64 19.36 9.22
N GLY A 621 7.33 18.89 8.00
CA GLY A 621 8.23 17.96 7.33
C GLY A 621 8.02 17.87 5.84
N ARG A 622 9.09 17.44 5.14
CA ARG A 622 9.07 17.03 3.74
C ARG A 622 9.23 15.54 3.63
N TYR A 623 8.47 14.94 2.73
CA TYR A 623 8.39 13.50 2.54
C TYR A 623 8.50 13.18 1.06
N HIS A 624 9.41 12.26 0.70
CA HIS A 624 9.62 11.81 -0.68
C HIS A 624 8.99 10.43 -0.89
N LEU A 625 8.53 10.19 -2.13
CA LEU A 625 7.99 8.92 -2.57
C LEU A 625 8.87 8.36 -3.69
N GLN A 626 9.13 7.07 -3.62
CA GLN A 626 9.87 6.33 -4.64
C GLN A 626 9.01 6.06 -5.90
N ILE A 627 9.66 5.75 -7.02
CA ILE A 627 9.00 5.24 -8.23
C ILE A 627 8.74 3.74 -8.04
N PRO A 628 7.49 3.24 -8.17
CA PRO A 628 7.18 1.82 -8.09
C PRO A 628 7.83 1.00 -9.21
N THR A 629 8.11 -0.28 -8.95
CA THR A 629 8.69 -1.16 -9.99
C THR A 629 7.71 -1.46 -11.12
N SER A 630 6.39 -1.37 -10.86
CA SER A 630 5.35 -1.55 -11.90
C SER A 630 5.42 -0.53 -13.03
N VAL A 631 5.96 0.66 -12.79
CA VAL A 631 6.18 1.69 -13.83
C VAL A 631 7.09 1.17 -14.95
N ALA A 632 8.11 0.40 -14.59
CA ALA A 632 9.03 -0.15 -15.55
C ALA A 632 8.39 -1.21 -16.48
N LEU A 633 7.38 -1.94 -16.03
CA LEU A 633 6.65 -2.89 -16.88
C LEU A 633 6.03 -2.18 -18.09
N ARG A 634 5.46 -1.01 -17.87
CA ARG A 634 4.78 -0.25 -18.92
C ARG A 634 5.74 0.57 -19.79
N LEU A 635 6.71 1.23 -19.17
CA LEU A 635 7.53 2.24 -19.84
C LEU A 635 8.96 1.79 -20.13
N ALA A 636 9.53 0.89 -19.31
CA ALA A 636 10.93 0.43 -19.42
C ALA A 636 11.04 -1.09 -19.57
N GLY A 637 9.97 -1.76 -19.97
CA GLY A 637 9.93 -3.22 -20.22
C GLY A 637 10.67 -3.61 -21.50
N ASN A 638 10.59 -4.90 -21.80
CA ASN A 638 11.13 -5.50 -23.02
C ASN A 638 10.03 -6.29 -23.75
N PRO A 639 9.01 -5.60 -24.29
CA PRO A 639 7.89 -6.25 -24.93
C PRO A 639 8.31 -7.01 -26.18
N VAL A 640 7.60 -8.11 -26.45
CA VAL A 640 7.68 -8.88 -27.68
C VAL A 640 6.30 -8.86 -28.31
N HIS A 641 6.18 -8.30 -29.51
CA HIS A 641 4.98 -8.31 -30.32
C HIS A 641 5.39 -8.60 -31.76
N ILE A 642 5.35 -9.86 -32.14
CA ILE A 642 5.87 -10.32 -33.44
C ILE A 642 4.74 -11.01 -34.21
N ASP A 643 4.47 -10.54 -35.41
CA ASP A 643 3.58 -11.11 -36.39
C ASP A 643 4.41 -11.86 -37.45
N HIS A 644 3.93 -13.02 -37.91
CA HIS A 644 4.53 -13.80 -38.97
C HIS A 644 3.41 -14.46 -39.80
N TYR A 645 3.19 -13.98 -41.01
CA TYR A 645 2.05 -14.37 -41.85
C TYR A 645 2.38 -15.49 -42.84
N PHE A 646 1.39 -16.42 -42.90
CA PHE A 646 1.43 -17.56 -43.81
C PHE A 646 0.11 -17.73 -44.53
N THR A 647 0.15 -18.35 -45.77
CA THR A 647 -1.01 -19.04 -46.29
C THR A 647 -0.94 -20.52 -45.93
N TYR A 648 -2.03 -21.24 -46.05
CA TYR A 648 -2.14 -22.64 -45.62
C TYR A 648 -3.02 -23.42 -46.59
N THR A 649 -2.86 -24.79 -46.63
CA THR A 649 -3.63 -25.69 -47.43
C THR A 649 -4.56 -26.61 -46.65
N GLY A 650 -4.45 -26.61 -45.33
CA GLY A 650 -5.28 -27.40 -44.44
C GLY A 650 -5.19 -26.92 -43.01
N VAL A 651 -6.01 -27.51 -42.14
CA VAL A 651 -6.02 -27.30 -40.69
C VAL A 651 -6.15 -28.67 -40.03
N ASP A 652 -5.31 -28.95 -39.03
CA ASP A 652 -5.47 -30.15 -38.22
C ASP A 652 -6.80 -30.08 -37.41
N PRO A 653 -7.73 -31.01 -37.67
CA PRO A 653 -9.06 -30.93 -37.05
C PRO A 653 -9.08 -31.17 -35.54
N LYS A 654 -8.00 -31.68 -34.95
CA LYS A 654 -7.90 -31.92 -33.51
C LYS A 654 -7.33 -30.69 -32.77
N THR A 655 -6.37 -30.05 -33.37
CA THR A 655 -5.61 -28.95 -32.73
C THR A 655 -5.91 -27.58 -33.31
N GLY A 656 -6.56 -27.50 -34.48
CA GLY A 656 -6.77 -26.24 -35.17
C GLY A 656 -5.49 -25.58 -35.74
N VAL A 657 -4.36 -26.29 -35.68
CA VAL A 657 -3.07 -25.79 -36.21
C VAL A 657 -3.06 -25.83 -37.74
N PRO A 658 -2.59 -24.75 -38.40
CA PRO A 658 -2.53 -24.71 -39.86
C PRO A 658 -1.51 -25.72 -40.40
N THR A 659 -1.79 -26.30 -41.55
CA THR A 659 -0.92 -27.26 -42.27
C THR A 659 -0.64 -26.82 -43.68
N GLY A 660 0.49 -27.23 -44.25
CA GLY A 660 0.88 -26.85 -45.61
C GLY A 660 1.12 -25.35 -45.71
N LEU A 661 1.89 -24.83 -44.78
CA LEU A 661 2.21 -23.40 -44.67
C LEU A 661 3.11 -22.92 -45.81
N THR A 662 2.79 -21.75 -46.34
CA THR A 662 3.67 -20.99 -47.23
C THR A 662 3.83 -19.59 -46.65
N GLU A 663 5.05 -19.20 -46.37
CA GLU A 663 5.40 -17.89 -45.81
C GLU A 663 5.07 -16.74 -46.78
N ILE A 664 4.39 -15.72 -46.26
CA ILE A 664 4.07 -14.49 -46.99
C ILE A 664 4.61 -13.22 -46.36
N SER A 665 5.21 -13.31 -45.15
CA SER A 665 6.01 -12.25 -44.54
C SER A 665 7.20 -12.87 -43.81
N THR A 666 8.25 -12.10 -43.58
CA THR A 666 9.22 -12.38 -42.52
C THR A 666 8.61 -11.99 -41.18
N PRO A 667 9.10 -12.56 -40.04
CA PRO A 667 8.71 -12.08 -38.73
C PRO A 667 8.99 -10.58 -38.59
N PHE A 668 8.00 -9.81 -38.17
CA PHE A 668 8.14 -8.36 -37.99
C PHE A 668 7.33 -7.89 -36.78
N SER A 669 7.69 -6.73 -36.28
CA SER A 669 6.96 -6.02 -35.22
C SER A 669 6.63 -4.60 -35.68
N ALA A 670 5.35 -4.25 -35.68
CA ALA A 670 4.91 -2.91 -36.05
C ALA A 670 5.43 -1.82 -35.07
N GLY A 671 5.64 -2.18 -33.80
CA GLY A 671 6.19 -1.33 -32.73
C GLY A 671 7.70 -1.44 -32.53
N ASN A 672 8.41 -2.22 -33.39
CA ASN A 672 9.82 -2.57 -33.16
C ASN A 672 10.07 -3.24 -31.79
N GLU A 673 9.16 -4.12 -31.37
CA GLU A 673 9.12 -4.78 -30.04
C GLU A 673 9.57 -6.25 -30.18
N TYR A 674 10.88 -6.45 -30.25
CA TYR A 674 11.53 -7.77 -30.40
C TYR A 674 12.17 -8.29 -29.11
N GLY A 675 11.75 -7.76 -27.93
CA GLY A 675 12.28 -8.14 -26.62
C GLY A 675 13.54 -7.36 -26.18
N GLN A 676 13.98 -6.37 -26.96
CA GLN A 676 15.03 -5.45 -26.54
C GLN A 676 14.49 -4.46 -25.49
N ALA A 677 15.38 -3.99 -24.61
CA ALA A 677 15.04 -2.91 -23.69
C ALA A 677 14.77 -1.61 -24.47
N LYS A 678 13.79 -0.86 -23.99
CA LYS A 678 13.62 0.54 -24.48
C LYS A 678 14.83 1.37 -24.06
N ASP A 679 15.21 2.31 -24.92
CA ASP A 679 16.25 3.30 -24.60
C ASP A 679 15.82 4.08 -23.34
N PRO A 680 16.64 4.13 -22.27
CA PRO A 680 16.33 4.86 -21.04
C PRO A 680 15.92 6.31 -21.27
N HIS A 681 16.48 6.96 -22.30
CA HIS A 681 16.14 8.33 -22.68
C HIS A 681 14.72 8.48 -23.24
N GLN A 682 14.12 7.37 -23.72
CA GLN A 682 12.74 7.30 -24.17
C GLN A 682 11.76 6.86 -23.08
N VAL A 683 12.25 6.72 -21.83
CA VAL A 683 11.43 6.31 -20.67
C VAL A 683 11.12 7.50 -19.78
N ALA A 684 12.10 8.39 -19.55
CA ALA A 684 11.97 9.47 -18.61
C ALA A 684 12.75 10.72 -19.05
N ALA A 685 12.26 11.89 -18.66
CA ALA A 685 12.99 13.14 -18.80
C ALA A 685 14.31 13.07 -18.02
N SER A 686 15.40 13.59 -18.59
CA SER A 686 16.71 13.66 -17.91
C SER A 686 16.69 14.57 -16.69
N SER A 687 15.73 15.49 -16.59
CA SER A 687 15.47 16.39 -15.45
C SER A 687 14.45 15.87 -14.44
N LEU A 688 14.07 14.59 -14.50
CA LEU A 688 12.98 14.02 -13.68
C LEU A 688 13.24 14.16 -12.18
N GLY A 689 12.45 15.00 -11.50
CA GLY A 689 12.50 15.21 -10.04
C GLY A 689 11.57 14.24 -9.30
N ALA A 690 11.88 13.97 -8.04
CA ALA A 690 11.09 13.06 -7.22
C ALA A 690 9.71 13.61 -6.85
N THR A 691 8.76 12.70 -6.62
CA THR A 691 7.49 13.01 -5.96
C THR A 691 7.75 13.39 -4.50
N TYR A 692 7.20 14.53 -4.05
CA TYR A 692 7.31 14.93 -2.65
C TYR A 692 6.12 15.77 -2.16
N GLN A 693 5.90 15.70 -0.87
CA GLN A 693 4.84 16.40 -0.14
C GLN A 693 5.43 17.16 1.04
N ASP A 694 4.93 18.36 1.30
CA ASP A 694 5.18 19.13 2.51
C ASP A 694 3.97 19.02 3.45
N GLU A 695 4.23 18.92 4.75
CA GLU A 695 3.23 18.78 5.81
C GLU A 695 3.49 19.75 6.96
N LEU A 696 2.41 20.24 7.55
CA LEU A 696 2.36 20.95 8.82
C LEU A 696 1.26 20.34 9.68
N ALA A 697 1.57 20.00 10.94
CA ALA A 697 0.58 19.60 11.93
C ALA A 697 0.79 20.38 13.23
N LEU A 698 -0.32 20.81 13.83
CA LEU A 698 -0.34 21.55 15.10
C LEU A 698 -1.44 20.93 15.98
N GLY A 699 -1.20 20.76 17.26
CA GLY A 699 -2.23 20.21 18.12
C GLY A 699 -1.95 20.31 19.60
N PHE A 700 -2.92 19.82 20.36
CA PHE A 700 -2.79 19.65 21.81
C PHE A 700 -3.43 18.34 22.27
N GLU A 701 -2.94 17.84 23.39
CA GLU A 701 -3.52 16.73 24.15
C GLU A 701 -3.62 17.15 25.62
N ALA A 702 -4.76 16.88 26.24
CA ALA A 702 -5.05 17.28 27.60
C ALA A 702 -5.74 16.18 28.42
N ALA A 703 -5.32 16.02 29.68
CA ALA A 703 -6.09 15.30 30.67
C ALA A 703 -7.26 16.22 31.11
N LEU A 704 -8.43 16.04 30.45
CA LEU A 704 -9.60 16.87 30.67
C LEU A 704 -10.21 16.66 32.06
N THR A 705 -10.19 15.41 32.51
CA THR A 705 -10.59 14.97 33.85
C THR A 705 -9.67 13.81 34.29
N PRO A 706 -9.74 13.38 35.57
CA PRO A 706 -9.01 12.19 36.01
C PRO A 706 -9.30 10.89 35.22
N SER A 707 -10.39 10.88 34.45
CA SER A 707 -10.87 9.72 33.69
C SER A 707 -10.88 9.90 32.19
N PHE A 708 -10.72 11.11 31.68
CA PHE A 708 -10.82 11.40 30.26
C PHE A 708 -9.64 12.22 29.76
N ASN A 709 -9.04 11.74 28.67
CA ASN A 709 -8.11 12.50 27.85
C ASN A 709 -8.82 12.97 26.59
N GLY A 710 -8.41 14.12 26.09
CA GLY A 710 -8.92 14.64 24.84
C GLY A 710 -7.89 15.53 24.16
N GLY A 711 -8.10 15.80 22.89
CA GLY A 711 -7.20 16.65 22.14
C GLY A 711 -7.77 17.03 20.80
N ALA A 712 -7.08 17.97 20.16
CA ALA A 712 -7.36 18.38 18.80
C ALA A 712 -6.07 18.54 18.01
N LYS A 713 -6.15 18.29 16.71
CA LYS A 713 -5.03 18.39 15.78
C LYS A 713 -5.50 19.01 14.47
N PHE A 714 -4.79 20.02 14.01
CA PHE A 714 -4.88 20.56 12.66
C PHE A 714 -3.78 19.92 11.81
N THR A 715 -4.10 19.54 10.58
CA THR A 715 -3.15 19.01 9.60
C THR A 715 -3.33 19.73 8.26
N TYR A 716 -2.23 20.16 7.68
CA TYR A 716 -2.15 20.72 6.33
C TYR A 716 -1.08 19.99 5.54
N ARG A 717 -1.44 19.43 4.38
CA ARG A 717 -0.54 18.73 3.45
C ARG A 717 -0.66 19.30 2.06
N THR A 718 0.46 19.39 1.36
CA THR A 718 0.46 19.81 -0.05
C THR A 718 1.46 19.01 -0.86
N LEU A 719 0.97 18.33 -1.89
CA LEU A 719 1.81 17.67 -2.88
C LEU A 719 2.48 18.77 -3.73
N ARG A 720 3.81 18.75 -3.79
CA ARG A 720 4.61 19.79 -4.46
C ARG A 720 5.15 19.36 -5.80
N ASN A 721 5.31 18.09 -5.99
CA ASN A 721 5.77 17.48 -7.22
C ASN A 721 5.23 16.06 -7.35
N THR A 722 5.03 15.60 -8.57
CA THR A 722 4.73 14.19 -8.88
C THR A 722 5.39 13.78 -10.18
N ILE A 723 5.31 12.50 -10.46
CA ILE A 723 5.77 11.89 -11.71
C ILE A 723 4.53 11.29 -12.37
N GLU A 724 4.36 11.55 -13.67
CA GLU A 724 3.34 10.93 -14.53
C GLU A 724 3.92 10.71 -15.93
N ASP A 725 3.33 9.79 -16.67
CA ASP A 725 3.65 9.67 -18.09
C ASP A 725 2.94 10.76 -18.91
N TRP A 726 3.55 11.14 -20.00
CA TRP A 726 3.10 12.20 -20.88
C TRP A 726 3.26 11.77 -22.33
N CYS A 727 2.21 11.88 -23.12
CA CYS A 727 2.11 11.29 -24.46
C CYS A 727 1.97 12.34 -25.58
N ASP A 728 2.01 13.65 -25.28
CA ASP A 728 1.75 14.71 -26.26
C ASP A 728 2.98 15.06 -27.10
N GLN A 729 3.04 14.63 -28.33
CA GLN A 729 4.13 14.95 -29.26
C GLN A 729 4.12 16.40 -29.75
N ARG A 730 2.99 17.10 -29.72
CA ARG A 730 2.82 18.45 -30.29
C ARG A 730 3.86 19.48 -29.79
N PRO A 731 4.21 19.54 -28.49
CA PRO A 731 5.29 20.42 -28.00
C PRO A 731 6.67 20.08 -28.55
N VAL A 732 6.98 18.78 -28.72
CA VAL A 732 8.26 18.33 -29.31
C VAL A 732 8.35 18.76 -30.75
N ASP A 733 7.30 18.58 -31.56
CA ASP A 733 7.22 19.01 -32.94
C ASP A 733 7.34 20.53 -33.07
N ALA A 734 6.71 21.29 -32.17
CA ALA A 734 6.80 22.73 -32.11
C ALA A 734 8.23 23.21 -31.80
N TRP A 735 8.90 22.54 -30.85
CA TRP A 735 10.30 22.80 -30.53
C TRP A 735 11.22 22.49 -31.72
N ALA A 736 11.03 21.33 -32.36
CA ALA A 736 11.81 20.91 -33.53
C ALA A 736 11.70 21.92 -34.71
N ARG A 737 10.51 22.40 -34.98
CA ARG A 737 10.28 23.47 -36.01
C ARG A 737 11.00 24.78 -35.63
N ARG A 738 10.91 25.24 -34.36
CA ARG A 738 11.60 26.47 -33.90
C ARG A 738 13.12 26.36 -33.97
N ASN A 739 13.68 25.16 -33.85
CA ASN A 739 15.12 24.92 -33.84
C ASN A 739 15.65 24.35 -35.17
N ASN A 740 14.82 24.28 -36.23
CA ASN A 740 15.18 23.75 -37.54
C ASN A 740 15.67 22.29 -37.49
N VAL A 741 15.12 21.46 -36.59
CA VAL A 741 15.42 20.04 -36.48
C VAL A 741 14.35 19.23 -37.22
N ASN A 742 14.79 18.30 -38.07
CA ASN A 742 13.84 17.37 -38.71
C ASN A 742 13.43 16.29 -37.74
N ALA A 743 12.15 16.26 -37.36
CA ALA A 743 11.52 15.26 -36.48
C ALA A 743 10.47 14.39 -37.19
N SER A 744 10.46 14.37 -38.57
CA SER A 744 9.42 13.67 -39.32
C SER A 744 9.40 12.15 -39.17
N LYS A 745 10.48 11.58 -38.64
CA LYS A 745 10.60 10.15 -38.37
C LYS A 745 10.36 9.81 -36.88
N TYR A 746 10.20 10.82 -36.05
CA TYR A 746 10.02 10.62 -34.61
C TYR A 746 8.55 10.34 -34.28
N SER A 747 8.31 9.26 -33.58
CA SER A 747 7.04 8.94 -32.92
C SER A 747 7.27 8.88 -31.43
N MET A 748 6.61 9.73 -30.69
CA MET A 748 6.81 9.89 -29.26
C MET A 748 6.17 8.73 -28.50
N PRO A 749 6.93 7.93 -27.73
CA PRO A 749 6.35 7.08 -26.69
C PRO A 749 5.90 7.95 -25.52
N CYS A 750 5.02 7.46 -24.66
CA CYS A 750 4.75 8.14 -23.40
C CYS A 750 6.01 8.12 -22.51
N LEU A 751 6.35 9.26 -21.91
CA LEU A 751 7.57 9.49 -21.13
C LEU A 751 7.24 9.97 -19.72
N LEU A 752 8.00 9.53 -18.72
CA LEU A 752 7.89 10.06 -17.36
C LEU A 752 8.37 11.51 -17.30
N VAL A 753 7.53 12.39 -16.83
CA VAL A 753 7.81 13.83 -16.66
C VAL A 753 7.33 14.32 -15.29
N ASN A 754 7.70 15.56 -14.96
CA ASN A 754 7.08 16.28 -13.85
C ASN A 754 6.04 17.27 -14.42
N PRO A 755 4.73 16.98 -14.34
CA PRO A 755 3.70 17.85 -14.89
C PRO A 755 3.70 19.25 -14.28
N GLY A 756 3.41 20.27 -15.12
CA GLY A 756 3.36 21.67 -14.70
C GLY A 756 4.72 22.29 -14.35
N ARG A 757 5.81 21.63 -14.78
CA ARG A 757 7.18 22.13 -14.69
C ARG A 757 7.86 22.05 -16.05
N GLY A 758 9.02 22.70 -16.19
CA GLY A 758 9.91 22.48 -17.35
C GLY A 758 10.57 21.09 -17.25
N ASN A 759 10.64 20.40 -18.37
CA ASN A 759 11.30 19.10 -18.49
C ASN A 759 12.33 19.13 -19.63
N THR A 760 13.45 18.44 -19.46
CA THR A 760 14.47 18.26 -20.49
C THR A 760 14.42 16.83 -20.95
N LEU A 761 14.23 16.64 -22.25
CA LEU A 761 14.15 15.33 -22.90
C LEU A 761 15.41 15.12 -23.75
N GLU A 762 15.85 13.87 -23.86
CA GLU A 762 16.94 13.45 -24.75
C GLU A 762 16.33 12.51 -25.80
N LEU A 763 16.13 12.99 -27.04
CA LEU A 763 15.32 12.28 -28.05
C LEU A 763 16.09 12.09 -29.35
N ASP A 764 15.96 10.90 -29.95
CA ASP A 764 16.41 10.65 -31.33
C ASP A 764 15.36 11.13 -32.34
N LEU A 765 15.29 12.45 -32.53
CA LEU A 765 14.31 13.08 -33.45
C LEU A 765 14.51 12.72 -34.91
N ARG A 766 15.71 12.31 -35.32
CA ARG A 766 16.08 12.06 -36.71
C ARG A 766 15.99 10.59 -37.09
N GLY A 767 15.91 9.68 -36.08
CA GLY A 767 15.99 8.24 -36.28
C GLY A 767 17.39 7.79 -36.77
N ASP A 768 18.43 8.52 -36.36
CA ASP A 768 19.82 8.25 -36.73
C ASP A 768 20.67 7.74 -35.54
N GLY A 769 20.04 7.47 -34.39
CA GLY A 769 20.67 7.02 -33.15
C GLY A 769 21.34 8.15 -32.35
N LYS A 770 21.21 9.42 -32.79
CA LYS A 770 21.82 10.57 -32.08
C LYS A 770 20.76 11.32 -31.29
N LEU A 771 20.99 11.41 -30.00
CA LEU A 771 20.10 12.14 -29.11
C LEU A 771 20.22 13.65 -29.30
N VAL A 772 19.09 14.33 -29.23
CA VAL A 772 18.95 15.78 -29.25
C VAL A 772 18.34 16.21 -27.92
N THR A 773 18.98 17.14 -27.23
CA THR A 773 18.45 17.74 -26.00
C THR A 773 17.31 18.68 -26.32
N VAL A 774 16.11 18.36 -25.81
CA VAL A 774 14.85 19.10 -26.04
C VAL A 774 14.36 19.67 -24.72
N PRO A 775 14.76 20.89 -24.33
CA PRO A 775 14.20 21.57 -23.18
C PRO A 775 12.80 22.10 -23.52
N LEU A 776 11.80 21.66 -22.76
CA LEU A 776 10.44 22.16 -22.84
C LEU A 776 10.11 22.91 -21.56
N SER A 777 9.61 24.13 -21.67
CA SER A 777 9.10 24.87 -20.51
C SER A 777 7.73 24.30 -20.07
N ALA A 778 7.28 24.67 -18.88
CA ALA A 778 5.92 24.32 -18.44
C ALA A 778 4.84 24.87 -19.39
N GLU A 779 5.10 26.05 -20.00
CA GLU A 779 4.21 26.67 -20.96
C GLU A 779 4.20 25.92 -22.29
N ASP A 780 5.38 25.46 -22.79
CA ASP A 780 5.44 24.62 -24.00
C ASP A 780 4.62 23.34 -23.84
N MET A 781 4.69 22.67 -22.69
CA MET A 781 3.95 21.44 -22.41
C MET A 781 2.46 21.67 -22.18
N GLY A 782 2.05 22.88 -21.77
CA GLY A 782 0.65 23.24 -21.55
C GLY A 782 -0.04 22.51 -20.37
N LEU A 783 0.70 21.68 -19.62
CA LEU A 783 0.16 20.92 -18.51
C LEU A 783 -0.05 21.81 -17.26
N PRO A 784 -1.17 21.67 -16.55
CA PRO A 784 -1.40 22.40 -15.31
C PRO A 784 -0.41 21.97 -14.23
N LYS A 785 -0.12 22.89 -13.30
CA LYS A 785 0.66 22.56 -12.10
C LYS A 785 -0.07 21.51 -11.27
N VAL A 786 0.70 20.53 -10.78
CA VAL A 786 0.18 19.51 -9.85
C VAL A 786 -0.30 20.15 -8.57
N GLU A 787 -1.51 19.79 -8.16
CA GLU A 787 -2.12 20.27 -6.92
C GLU A 787 -2.82 19.11 -6.21
N ARG A 788 -2.44 18.89 -4.95
CA ARG A 788 -3.21 18.14 -3.95
C ARG A 788 -3.02 18.84 -2.62
N ILE A 789 -4.10 19.33 -2.08
CA ILE A 789 -4.14 19.97 -0.77
C ILE A 789 -5.09 19.19 0.12
N TYR A 790 -4.58 18.75 1.26
CA TYR A 790 -5.36 18.13 2.32
C TYR A 790 -5.32 19.02 3.56
N THR A 791 -6.50 19.34 4.07
CA THR A 791 -6.67 20.10 5.32
C THR A 791 -7.59 19.30 6.23
N ALA A 792 -7.22 19.12 7.48
CA ALA A 792 -8.02 18.36 8.44
C ALA A 792 -7.98 18.97 9.85
N LEU A 793 -9.08 18.73 10.58
CA LEU A 793 -9.20 18.93 12.02
C LEU A 793 -9.64 17.60 12.62
N ASP A 794 -8.75 17.01 13.42
CA ASP A 794 -9.00 15.79 14.17
C ASP A 794 -9.29 16.14 15.64
N PHE A 795 -10.33 15.54 16.21
CA PHE A 795 -10.66 15.63 17.62
C PHE A 795 -10.73 14.22 18.19
N PHE A 796 -10.22 14.01 19.40
CA PHE A 796 -10.41 12.75 20.09
C PHE A 796 -10.83 12.95 21.56
N LEU A 797 -11.55 11.95 22.06
CA LEU A 797 -11.87 11.77 23.46
C LEU A 797 -11.61 10.31 23.83
N GLU A 798 -10.80 10.06 24.85
CA GLU A 798 -10.42 8.73 25.30
C GLU A 798 -10.66 8.56 26.79
N HIS A 799 -11.31 7.46 27.15
CA HIS A 799 -11.31 6.91 28.50
C HIS A 799 -10.34 5.73 28.50
N PRO A 800 -9.12 5.88 29.05
CA PRO A 800 -8.19 4.78 29.23
C PRO A 800 -8.82 3.65 30.04
N LEU A 801 -8.35 2.40 29.87
CA LEU A 801 -8.89 1.27 30.61
C LEU A 801 -8.83 1.50 32.12
N ARG A 802 -9.96 1.79 32.71
CA ARG A 802 -10.15 2.05 34.12
C ARG A 802 -11.54 1.63 34.55
N ASN A 803 -11.68 1.06 35.77
CA ASN A 803 -12.98 0.60 36.31
C ASN A 803 -13.72 -0.33 35.32
N GLY A 804 -12.98 -1.22 34.63
CA GLY A 804 -13.56 -2.21 33.73
C GLY A 804 -13.99 -1.72 32.36
N TRP A 805 -13.73 -0.45 31.97
CA TRP A 805 -14.06 -0.01 30.61
C TRP A 805 -12.98 0.85 29.94
N TYR A 806 -12.92 0.70 28.65
CA TYR A 806 -12.09 1.46 27.72
C TYR A 806 -12.98 2.01 26.60
N GLY A 807 -12.75 3.24 26.18
CA GLY A 807 -13.47 3.83 25.07
C GLY A 807 -12.71 4.96 24.44
N LYS A 808 -12.79 5.07 23.11
CA LYS A 808 -12.20 6.13 22.33
C LYS A 808 -13.14 6.59 21.21
N VAL A 809 -13.28 7.89 21.08
CA VAL A 809 -14.00 8.55 19.99
C VAL A 809 -13.03 9.44 19.24
N ASN A 810 -12.96 9.29 17.94
CA ASN A 810 -12.19 10.16 17.04
C ASN A 810 -13.16 10.75 16.02
N TYR A 811 -13.10 12.06 15.84
CA TYR A 811 -13.83 12.76 14.80
C TYR A 811 -12.84 13.55 13.94
N THR A 812 -12.88 13.33 12.63
CA THR A 812 -12.08 14.03 11.63
C THR A 812 -13.01 14.81 10.72
N TRP A 813 -12.83 16.13 10.66
CA TRP A 813 -13.28 16.93 9.53
C TRP A 813 -12.11 17.09 8.57
N SER A 814 -12.30 16.80 7.28
CA SER A 814 -11.24 16.95 6.29
C SER A 814 -11.72 17.37 4.92
N ARG A 815 -10.80 17.95 4.14
CA ARG A 815 -11.01 18.30 2.75
C ARG A 815 -9.75 17.98 1.94
N SER A 816 -9.91 17.04 0.98
CA SER A 816 -8.88 16.67 -0.01
C SER A 816 -9.30 17.24 -1.37
N ARG A 817 -8.50 18.12 -1.96
CA ARG A 817 -8.79 18.77 -3.24
C ARG A 817 -7.54 18.92 -4.08
N GLY A 818 -7.72 19.00 -5.41
CA GLY A 818 -6.65 19.20 -6.38
C GLY A 818 -6.98 18.56 -7.72
N ASN A 819 -5.97 18.43 -8.55
CA ASN A 819 -6.06 17.78 -9.86
C ASN A 819 -5.37 16.40 -9.90
N MET A 820 -4.78 15.96 -8.78
CA MET A 820 -4.05 14.70 -8.64
C MET A 820 -4.38 14.04 -7.31
N GLU A 821 -4.88 12.80 -7.32
CA GLU A 821 -5.14 12.01 -6.09
C GLU A 821 -3.84 11.46 -5.49
N GLY A 822 -2.94 11.03 -6.35
CA GLY A 822 -1.70 10.33 -6.08
C GLY A 822 -1.26 9.63 -7.36
N GLN A 823 -0.53 8.53 -7.22
CA GLN A 823 -0.06 7.76 -8.38
C GLN A 823 -1.15 6.87 -9.02
N VAL A 824 -2.38 6.94 -8.58
CA VAL A 824 -3.54 6.21 -9.11
C VAL A 824 -4.64 7.17 -9.54
N ALA A 825 -5.56 6.74 -10.40
CA ALA A 825 -6.75 7.48 -10.78
C ALA A 825 -8.02 6.71 -10.37
N SER A 826 -8.46 6.90 -9.12
CA SER A 826 -9.61 6.19 -8.55
C SER A 826 -10.93 6.50 -9.24
N ASP A 827 -11.08 7.70 -9.82
CA ASP A 827 -12.27 8.10 -10.60
C ASP A 827 -12.60 7.04 -11.67
N ILE A 828 -11.60 6.59 -12.41
CA ILE A 828 -11.77 5.63 -13.51
C ILE A 828 -11.34 4.21 -13.12
N GLY A 829 -10.89 4.00 -11.87
CA GLY A 829 -10.41 2.70 -11.37
C GLY A 829 -9.06 2.28 -11.95
N GLN A 830 -8.24 3.22 -12.37
CA GLN A 830 -6.92 2.96 -12.92
C GLN A 830 -5.88 2.85 -11.80
N ALA A 831 -5.26 1.68 -11.70
CA ALA A 831 -4.25 1.33 -10.70
C ALA A 831 -2.83 1.23 -11.30
N ASP A 832 -2.62 1.76 -12.52
CA ASP A 832 -1.31 1.86 -13.15
C ASP A 832 -0.59 3.09 -12.57
N LEU A 833 0.41 2.81 -11.73
CA LEU A 833 1.06 3.85 -10.92
C LEU A 833 1.92 4.77 -11.79
N ALA A 834 1.75 6.09 -11.64
CA ALA A 834 2.46 7.13 -12.40
C ALA A 834 2.43 6.90 -13.93
N ALA A 835 1.40 6.22 -14.41
CA ALA A 835 1.11 5.96 -15.82
C ALA A 835 -0.41 5.92 -16.00
N THR A 836 -1.08 7.00 -15.58
CA THR A 836 -2.54 7.15 -15.68
C THR A 836 -2.88 8.00 -16.89
N THR A 837 -4.15 8.07 -17.26
CA THR A 837 -4.61 9.01 -18.32
C THR A 837 -4.52 10.48 -17.89
N ALA A 838 -4.29 10.75 -16.60
CA ALA A 838 -4.07 12.09 -16.11
C ALA A 838 -2.72 12.63 -16.62
N PHE A 839 -2.70 13.84 -17.13
CA PHE A 839 -1.53 14.52 -17.69
C PHE A 839 -0.98 14.00 -19.02
N ASP A 840 -1.58 12.97 -19.65
CA ASP A 840 -1.18 12.55 -21.00
C ASP A 840 -1.32 13.70 -22.00
N TYR A 841 -2.40 14.49 -21.88
CA TYR A 841 -2.68 15.67 -22.69
C TYR A 841 -3.28 16.80 -21.83
N PRO A 842 -3.00 18.08 -22.15
CA PRO A 842 -3.58 19.21 -21.41
C PRO A 842 -5.11 19.22 -21.39
N GLU A 843 -5.76 18.78 -22.45
CA GLU A 843 -7.21 18.72 -22.58
C GLU A 843 -7.85 17.76 -21.59
N LEU A 844 -7.18 16.66 -21.24
CA LEU A 844 -7.65 15.68 -20.25
C LEU A 844 -7.66 16.27 -18.82
N MET A 845 -6.88 17.32 -18.59
CA MET A 845 -6.77 18.00 -17.31
C MET A 845 -7.74 19.18 -17.15
N THR A 846 -8.48 19.54 -18.19
CA THR A 846 -9.50 20.59 -18.12
C THR A 846 -10.62 20.13 -17.18
N GLY A 847 -10.85 20.87 -16.06
CA GLY A 847 -11.83 20.49 -15.03
C GLY A 847 -11.32 19.46 -14.01
N ALA A 848 -10.08 19.00 -14.11
CA ALA A 848 -9.52 18.00 -13.19
C ALA A 848 -9.34 18.53 -11.75
N ASN A 849 -9.30 19.86 -11.54
CA ASN A 849 -9.16 20.44 -10.20
C ASN A 849 -10.51 20.49 -9.48
N GLY A 850 -10.64 19.76 -8.39
CA GLY A 850 -11.87 19.66 -7.60
C GLY A 850 -11.69 18.83 -6.34
N LEU A 851 -12.79 18.32 -5.76
CA LEU A 851 -12.73 17.36 -4.66
C LEU A 851 -12.22 16.01 -5.18
N LEU A 852 -11.21 15.48 -4.50
CA LEU A 852 -10.56 14.23 -4.90
C LEU A 852 -11.38 12.99 -4.49
N PRO A 853 -11.28 11.86 -5.21
CA PRO A 853 -12.10 10.67 -4.98
C PRO A 853 -11.94 10.05 -3.58
N ASN A 854 -10.83 10.31 -2.90
CA ASN A 854 -10.54 9.85 -1.54
C ASN A 854 -10.97 10.86 -0.46
N ASN A 855 -11.74 11.90 -0.81
CA ASN A 855 -12.25 12.88 0.14
C ASN A 855 -13.46 12.31 0.91
N HIS A 856 -13.35 12.28 2.24
CA HIS A 856 -14.47 12.05 3.17
C HIS A 856 -14.52 13.21 4.15
N THR A 857 -15.48 14.11 3.98
CA THR A 857 -15.50 15.38 4.72
C THR A 857 -15.66 15.18 6.23
N HIS A 858 -16.46 14.22 6.65
CA HIS A 858 -16.69 13.90 8.06
C HIS A 858 -16.48 12.40 8.29
N VAL A 859 -15.61 12.07 9.22
CA VAL A 859 -15.36 10.68 9.66
C VAL A 859 -15.44 10.62 11.18
N LEU A 860 -16.33 9.78 11.69
CA LEU A 860 -16.46 9.48 13.13
C LEU A 860 -16.11 8.01 13.35
N LYS A 861 -15.19 7.76 14.28
CA LYS A 861 -14.80 6.42 14.72
C LYS A 861 -14.94 6.35 16.23
N ALA A 862 -15.80 5.46 16.73
CA ALA A 862 -15.99 5.26 18.15
C ALA A 862 -15.90 3.78 18.48
N TYR A 863 -14.99 3.42 19.37
CA TYR A 863 -14.80 2.03 19.76
C TYR A 863 -14.43 1.90 21.23
N GLY A 864 -14.74 0.74 21.80
CA GLY A 864 -14.43 0.45 23.17
C GLY A 864 -15.01 -0.88 23.63
N TYR A 865 -14.74 -1.21 24.89
CA TYR A 865 -15.27 -2.38 25.54
C TYR A 865 -15.53 -2.13 27.03
N TYR A 866 -16.47 -2.91 27.58
CA TYR A 866 -16.86 -2.89 28.97
C TYR A 866 -16.79 -4.30 29.58
N GLU A 867 -16.04 -4.47 30.65
CA GLU A 867 -15.96 -5.69 31.45
C GLU A 867 -17.15 -5.70 32.45
N LEU A 868 -18.29 -6.23 31.97
CA LEU A 868 -19.56 -6.28 32.73
C LEU A 868 -19.40 -7.08 34.06
N THR A 869 -18.70 -8.20 33.92
CA THR A 869 -18.25 -9.04 35.03
C THR A 869 -16.86 -9.61 34.71
N PRO A 870 -16.15 -10.25 35.64
CA PRO A 870 -14.91 -10.95 35.30
C PRO A 870 -15.03 -12.05 34.23
N GLU A 871 -16.26 -12.50 33.93
CA GLU A 871 -16.55 -13.52 32.91
C GLU A 871 -17.14 -12.93 31.62
N TRP A 872 -17.72 -11.74 31.66
CA TRP A 872 -18.39 -11.14 30.50
C TRP A 872 -17.82 -9.80 30.12
N ARG A 873 -17.47 -9.64 28.85
CA ARG A 873 -17.06 -8.39 28.24
C ARG A 873 -17.89 -8.10 27.00
N LEU A 874 -18.32 -6.87 26.85
CA LEU A 874 -19.05 -6.37 25.67
C LEU A 874 -18.14 -5.36 24.95
N GLY A 875 -18.09 -5.42 23.64
CA GLY A 875 -17.32 -4.50 22.82
C GLY A 875 -18.16 -3.91 21.69
N ALA A 876 -17.78 -2.72 21.25
CA ALA A 876 -18.42 -2.00 20.17
C ALA A 876 -17.39 -1.30 19.29
N ASN A 877 -17.71 -1.16 17.99
CA ASN A 877 -16.94 -0.39 17.02
C ASN A 877 -17.89 0.25 16.01
N LEU A 878 -18.01 1.56 16.05
CA LEU A 878 -18.79 2.39 15.14
C LEU A 878 -17.85 3.14 14.20
N ASN A 879 -18.12 3.05 12.89
CA ASN A 879 -17.48 3.87 11.87
C ASN A 879 -18.58 4.57 11.05
N VAL A 880 -18.49 5.89 10.97
CA VAL A 880 -19.37 6.74 10.14
C VAL A 880 -18.50 7.60 9.26
N ALA A 881 -18.65 7.50 7.94
CA ALA A 881 -17.91 8.30 6.96
C ALA A 881 -18.88 8.88 5.93
N THR A 882 -18.80 10.18 5.67
CA THR A 882 -19.51 10.78 4.53
C THR A 882 -19.01 10.16 3.23
N GLY A 883 -19.91 10.02 2.25
CA GLY A 883 -19.57 9.43 0.96
C GLY A 883 -18.50 10.24 0.21
N ALA A 884 -17.77 9.57 -0.65
CA ALA A 884 -16.80 10.18 -1.57
C ALA A 884 -17.52 11.07 -2.61
N PRO A 885 -16.87 12.12 -3.14
CA PRO A 885 -17.44 12.93 -4.20
C PRO A 885 -17.57 12.15 -5.50
N LYS A 886 -18.55 12.48 -6.30
CA LYS A 886 -18.84 11.89 -7.61
C LYS A 886 -18.35 12.79 -8.72
N SER A 887 -17.70 12.20 -9.73
CA SER A 887 -17.31 12.84 -10.97
C SER A 887 -18.18 12.37 -12.14
N CYS A 888 -18.26 13.15 -13.19
CA CYS A 888 -18.78 12.76 -14.49
C CYS A 888 -17.66 12.82 -15.52
N ILE A 889 -17.40 11.73 -16.21
CA ILE A 889 -16.31 11.56 -17.16
C ILE A 889 -16.93 11.30 -18.54
N GLY A 890 -16.70 12.20 -19.49
CA GLY A 890 -17.26 12.08 -20.84
C GLY A 890 -16.23 12.31 -21.93
N ASN A 891 -16.72 12.31 -23.15
CA ASN A 891 -15.92 12.57 -24.34
C ASN A 891 -15.45 14.03 -24.38
N LEU A 892 -14.33 14.27 -25.06
CA LEU A 892 -13.92 15.64 -25.39
C LEU A 892 -15.01 16.30 -26.25
N PRO A 893 -15.49 17.51 -25.90
CA PRO A 893 -16.53 18.20 -26.65
C PRO A 893 -16.20 18.34 -28.13
N LYS A 894 -17.18 18.22 -28.99
CA LYS A 894 -17.00 18.32 -30.48
C LYS A 894 -16.29 19.61 -30.91
N ALA A 895 -16.58 20.72 -30.24
CA ALA A 895 -15.93 22.00 -30.47
C ALA A 895 -14.42 22.01 -30.17
N LEU A 896 -13.95 21.13 -29.29
CA LEU A 896 -12.54 20.94 -28.89
C LEU A 896 -11.88 19.75 -29.60
N ASN A 897 -12.67 18.78 -30.08
CA ASN A 897 -12.21 17.59 -30.77
C ASN A 897 -12.07 17.84 -32.29
N VAL A 898 -11.33 18.88 -32.64
CA VAL A 898 -11.07 19.29 -34.01
C VAL A 898 -9.62 18.96 -34.40
N ASN A 899 -9.34 18.91 -35.70
CA ASN A 899 -7.98 18.66 -36.21
C ASN A 899 -7.33 17.37 -35.71
N ASN A 900 -8.10 16.30 -35.55
CA ASN A 900 -7.60 15.02 -35.00
C ASN A 900 -6.94 15.18 -33.63
N ASN A 901 -7.54 15.97 -32.73
CA ASN A 901 -7.01 16.15 -31.39
C ASN A 901 -6.78 14.79 -30.69
N PRO A 902 -5.53 14.44 -30.33
CA PRO A 902 -5.22 13.12 -29.77
C PRO A 902 -5.91 12.83 -28.43
N ALA A 903 -6.25 13.85 -27.64
CA ALA A 903 -7.05 13.67 -26.44
C ALA A 903 -8.44 13.08 -26.71
N GLY A 904 -8.99 13.29 -27.90
CA GLY A 904 -10.26 12.69 -28.33
C GLY A 904 -10.20 11.17 -28.56
N TRP A 905 -9.01 10.61 -28.77
CA TRP A 905 -8.83 9.16 -28.95
C TRP A 905 -9.05 8.37 -27.65
N TYR A 906 -8.94 9.03 -26.50
CA TYR A 906 -9.20 8.43 -25.18
C TYR A 906 -10.69 8.16 -24.91
N GLY A 907 -11.59 8.62 -25.81
CA GLY A 907 -13.03 8.51 -25.58
C GLY A 907 -13.47 9.27 -24.35
N ALA A 908 -14.27 8.63 -23.51
CA ALA A 908 -14.77 9.24 -22.28
C ALA A 908 -13.68 9.27 -21.18
N ALA A 909 -12.78 10.25 -21.24
CA ALA A 909 -11.66 10.45 -20.33
C ALA A 909 -11.53 11.91 -19.84
N THR A 910 -12.45 12.79 -20.17
CA THR A 910 -12.43 14.22 -19.82
C THR A 910 -13.49 14.58 -18.78
N PHE A 911 -13.31 15.68 -18.05
CA PHE A 911 -14.31 16.18 -17.10
C PHE A 911 -15.42 17.00 -17.79
N TYR A 912 -15.93 16.47 -18.89
CA TYR A 912 -17.11 16.99 -19.56
C TYR A 912 -18.26 15.99 -19.46
N CYS A 913 -19.45 16.49 -19.20
CA CYS A 913 -20.68 15.72 -19.07
C CYS A 913 -21.68 16.33 -20.03
N ASP A 914 -22.14 15.59 -21.03
CA ASP A 914 -23.04 16.12 -22.06
C ASP A 914 -22.49 17.44 -22.67
N GLU A 915 -21.25 17.40 -23.12
CA GLU A 915 -20.48 18.53 -23.69
C GLU A 915 -20.26 19.74 -22.74
N LYS A 916 -20.70 19.67 -21.50
CA LYS A 916 -20.55 20.73 -20.49
C LYS A 916 -19.41 20.42 -19.53
N LEU A 917 -18.57 21.42 -19.26
CA LEU A 917 -17.51 21.30 -18.27
C LEU A 917 -18.11 21.01 -16.89
N THR A 918 -17.74 19.87 -16.31
CA THR A 918 -18.21 19.40 -15.02
C THR A 918 -16.98 19.06 -14.15
N PRO A 919 -16.48 19.99 -13.34
CA PRO A 919 -15.27 19.81 -12.58
C PRO A 919 -15.29 18.53 -11.73
N ARG A 920 -14.11 17.96 -11.47
CA ARG A 920 -13.94 16.77 -10.64
C ARG A 920 -14.68 16.89 -9.31
N GLY A 921 -15.43 15.86 -8.94
CA GLY A 921 -16.12 15.77 -7.65
C GLY A 921 -17.30 16.70 -7.49
N SER A 922 -17.84 17.32 -8.57
CA SER A 922 -18.88 18.33 -8.52
C SER A 922 -20.30 17.80 -8.73
N VAL A 923 -20.48 16.52 -9.12
CA VAL A 923 -21.83 15.98 -9.42
C VAL A 923 -22.49 15.28 -8.23
N GLY A 924 -22.16 15.73 -7.02
CA GLY A 924 -22.73 15.22 -5.77
C GLY A 924 -21.78 14.31 -5.00
N THR A 925 -22.29 13.66 -3.98
CA THR A 925 -21.54 12.73 -3.11
C THR A 925 -22.27 11.39 -3.01
N LEU A 926 -21.50 10.33 -2.76
CA LEU A 926 -22.06 9.03 -2.40
C LEU A 926 -22.74 9.09 -1.02
N PRO A 927 -23.61 8.13 -0.69
CA PRO A 927 -24.27 8.08 0.61
C PRO A 927 -23.28 7.95 1.77
N THR A 928 -23.67 8.41 2.96
CA THR A 928 -22.90 8.23 4.19
C THR A 928 -22.90 6.76 4.61
N ASP A 929 -21.70 6.20 4.75
CA ASP A 929 -21.46 4.83 5.22
C ASP A 929 -21.51 4.79 6.75
N VAL A 930 -22.36 3.94 7.32
CA VAL A 930 -22.54 3.76 8.76
C VAL A 930 -22.42 2.29 9.08
N ARG A 931 -21.38 1.92 9.83
CA ARG A 931 -21.13 0.53 10.25
C ARG A 931 -20.95 0.45 11.76
N LEU A 932 -21.84 -0.29 12.39
CA LEU A 932 -21.73 -0.67 13.80
C LEU A 932 -21.42 -2.15 13.90
N ALA A 933 -20.33 -2.50 14.58
CA ALA A 933 -20.05 -3.86 15.01
C ALA A 933 -20.16 -3.97 16.52
N LEU A 934 -20.72 -5.06 17.01
CA LEU A 934 -20.81 -5.39 18.42
C LEU A 934 -20.21 -6.77 18.69
N ASN A 935 -19.68 -6.99 19.90
CA ASN A 935 -19.34 -8.32 20.36
C ASN A 935 -19.72 -8.58 21.82
N ALA A 936 -19.91 -9.87 22.11
CA ALA A 936 -20.00 -10.39 23.46
C ALA A 936 -18.92 -11.47 23.63
N THR A 937 -18.13 -11.35 24.71
CA THR A 937 -17.06 -12.28 25.07
C THR A 937 -17.38 -12.92 26.41
N TYR A 938 -17.32 -14.25 26.48
CA TYR A 938 -17.50 -15.05 27.69
C TYR A 938 -16.22 -15.77 28.08
N MET A 939 -15.73 -15.58 29.29
CA MET A 939 -14.51 -16.15 29.87
C MET A 939 -14.88 -16.97 31.11
N PRO A 940 -15.24 -18.26 30.97
CA PRO A 940 -15.76 -19.09 32.05
C PRO A 940 -14.71 -19.32 33.15
N ARG A 941 -15.12 -19.16 34.41
CA ARG A 941 -14.25 -19.41 35.57
C ARG A 941 -13.91 -20.89 35.77
N TRP A 942 -14.82 -21.79 35.34
CA TRP A 942 -14.66 -23.24 35.46
C TRP A 942 -13.61 -23.81 34.49
N LEU A 943 -13.23 -23.09 33.41
CA LEU A 943 -12.14 -23.45 32.51
C LEU A 943 -11.28 -22.22 32.22
N LYS A 944 -10.29 -22.00 33.07
CA LYS A 944 -9.35 -20.89 32.91
C LYS A 944 -8.63 -21.00 31.53
N GLY A 945 -8.54 -19.90 30.84
CA GLY A 945 -7.91 -19.83 29.53
C GLY A 945 -8.86 -19.95 28.35
N LEU A 946 -10.10 -20.45 28.54
CA LEU A 946 -11.12 -20.45 27.50
C LEU A 946 -11.73 -19.05 27.32
N THR A 947 -11.86 -18.63 26.08
CA THR A 947 -12.60 -17.43 25.69
C THR A 947 -13.53 -17.79 24.53
N LEU A 948 -14.82 -17.54 24.71
CA LEU A 948 -15.83 -17.67 23.65
C LEU A 948 -16.31 -16.27 23.28
N LYS A 949 -16.36 -15.96 21.96
CA LYS A 949 -16.74 -14.63 21.48
C LYS A 949 -17.69 -14.75 20.30
N ALA A 950 -18.68 -13.90 20.27
CA ALA A 950 -19.55 -13.69 19.10
C ALA A 950 -19.43 -12.22 18.67
N ASP A 951 -19.02 -12.00 17.41
CA ASP A 951 -18.98 -10.68 16.77
C ASP A 951 -20.13 -10.57 15.76
N VAL A 952 -20.83 -9.43 15.76
CA VAL A 952 -21.81 -9.07 14.74
C VAL A 952 -21.28 -7.83 14.01
N PHE A 953 -20.91 -7.98 12.75
CA PHE A 953 -20.46 -6.88 11.90
C PHE A 953 -21.62 -6.31 11.11
N ASN A 954 -21.62 -4.99 10.90
CA ASN A 954 -22.69 -4.26 10.22
C ASN A 954 -24.08 -4.61 10.78
N LEU A 955 -24.25 -4.35 12.08
CA LEU A 955 -25.46 -4.71 12.82
C LEU A 955 -26.77 -4.30 12.11
N PHE A 956 -26.78 -3.11 11.50
CA PHE A 956 -27.96 -2.56 10.82
C PHE A 956 -28.16 -3.08 9.40
N ASN A 957 -27.25 -3.91 8.88
CA ASN A 957 -27.26 -4.43 7.51
C ASN A 957 -27.38 -3.32 6.44
N LYS A 958 -26.79 -2.15 6.69
CA LYS A 958 -26.80 -1.07 5.73
C LYS A 958 -25.71 -1.31 4.68
N GLN A 959 -26.10 -1.60 3.45
CA GLN A 959 -25.19 -1.80 2.32
C GLN A 959 -25.09 -0.51 1.51
N THR A 960 -24.15 0.35 1.93
CA THR A 960 -23.95 1.69 1.35
C THR A 960 -23.15 1.59 0.05
N ASP A 961 -23.58 2.32 -0.98
CA ASP A 961 -22.81 2.47 -2.22
C ASP A 961 -21.50 3.22 -1.97
N LEU A 962 -20.36 2.60 -2.27
CA LEU A 962 -19.02 3.12 -2.03
C LEU A 962 -18.31 3.56 -3.32
N ALA A 963 -18.79 3.12 -4.48
CA ALA A 963 -18.27 3.52 -5.79
C ALA A 963 -19.37 3.41 -6.84
N THR A 964 -19.37 4.33 -7.81
CA THR A 964 -20.26 4.31 -8.97
C THR A 964 -19.47 4.52 -10.25
N GLN A 965 -20.04 4.12 -11.41
CA GLN A 965 -19.46 4.31 -12.72
C GLN A 965 -19.53 5.81 -13.13
N PRO A 966 -18.40 6.52 -13.28
CA PRO A 966 -18.42 7.93 -13.64
C PRO A 966 -18.51 8.17 -15.15
N VAL A 967 -18.32 7.12 -15.98
CA VAL A 967 -18.25 7.25 -17.45
C VAL A 967 -19.63 7.50 -18.03
N TYR A 968 -19.79 8.70 -18.59
CA TYR A 968 -21.06 9.19 -19.15
C TYR A 968 -21.34 8.69 -20.57
N ASN A 969 -20.30 8.62 -21.43
CA ASN A 969 -20.47 8.22 -22.83
C ASN A 969 -20.08 6.77 -23.07
N SER A 970 -20.84 6.05 -23.90
CA SER A 970 -20.54 4.70 -24.41
C SER A 970 -20.14 4.69 -25.88
N GLY A 971 -20.08 5.85 -26.52
CA GLY A 971 -19.70 6.10 -27.91
C GLY A 971 -19.67 7.60 -28.14
N ALA A 972 -19.57 8.04 -29.40
CA ALA A 972 -19.39 9.45 -29.73
C ALA A 972 -20.49 10.36 -29.12
N ASP A 973 -21.75 9.94 -29.23
CA ASP A 973 -22.90 10.76 -28.85
C ASP A 973 -23.93 9.99 -28.01
N THR A 974 -23.56 8.83 -27.46
CA THR A 974 -24.50 7.98 -26.70
C THR A 974 -24.20 8.01 -25.22
N ILE A 975 -25.24 8.21 -24.42
CA ILE A 975 -25.15 8.07 -22.95
C ILE A 975 -24.93 6.61 -22.62
N SER A 976 -24.00 6.33 -21.70
CA SER A 976 -23.77 4.98 -21.19
C SER A 976 -24.95 4.50 -20.35
N PRO A 977 -25.54 3.34 -20.61
CA PRO A 977 -26.58 2.78 -19.77
C PRO A 977 -26.07 2.42 -18.37
N TYR A 978 -24.74 2.43 -18.16
CA TYR A 978 -24.06 2.16 -16.90
C TYR A 978 -23.65 3.43 -16.13
N TYR A 979 -23.90 4.63 -16.66
CA TYR A 979 -23.56 5.86 -15.94
C TYR A 979 -24.24 5.92 -14.58
N ASN A 980 -23.47 6.09 -13.48
CA ASN A 980 -23.90 5.95 -12.09
C ASN A 980 -24.25 4.52 -11.62
N GLN A 981 -23.96 3.46 -12.38
CA GLN A 981 -24.05 2.08 -11.90
C GLN A 981 -23.21 1.91 -10.63
N VAL A 982 -23.76 1.20 -9.65
CA VAL A 982 -23.04 0.86 -8.41
C VAL A 982 -21.96 -0.19 -8.71
N LEU A 983 -20.71 0.15 -8.40
CA LEU A 983 -19.53 -0.69 -8.62
C LEU A 983 -19.01 -1.35 -7.34
N GLY A 984 -19.40 -0.85 -6.17
CA GLY A 984 -19.00 -1.41 -4.88
C GLY A 984 -19.90 -0.94 -3.76
N ARG A 985 -20.18 -1.84 -2.82
CA ARG A 985 -20.97 -1.58 -1.60
C ARG A 985 -20.21 -1.97 -0.34
N SER A 986 -20.64 -1.41 0.78
CA SER A 986 -20.21 -1.90 2.09
C SER A 986 -20.76 -3.31 2.32
N PRO A 987 -19.99 -4.20 3.03
CA PRO A 987 -20.40 -5.58 3.26
C PRO A 987 -21.72 -5.67 4.02
N GLU A 988 -22.51 -6.69 3.71
CA GLU A 988 -23.72 -7.08 4.44
C GLU A 988 -23.40 -7.50 5.90
N ARG A 989 -24.43 -7.56 6.75
CA ARG A 989 -24.30 -8.08 8.11
C ARG A 989 -23.82 -9.52 8.11
N GLN A 990 -22.81 -9.77 8.99
CA GLN A 990 -22.29 -11.13 9.22
C GLN A 990 -22.02 -11.38 10.69
N VAL A 991 -22.08 -12.63 11.09
CA VAL A 991 -21.82 -13.09 12.48
C VAL A 991 -20.62 -14.02 12.46
N ARG A 992 -19.64 -13.75 13.34
CA ARG A 992 -18.46 -14.59 13.53
C ARG A 992 -18.44 -15.13 14.96
N PHE A 993 -18.25 -16.42 15.10
CA PHE A 993 -18.00 -17.09 16.38
C PHE A 993 -16.53 -17.39 16.53
N THR A 994 -16.00 -17.16 17.71
CA THR A 994 -14.60 -17.44 18.05
C THR A 994 -14.55 -18.27 19.32
N ALA A 995 -13.74 -19.34 19.31
CA ALA A 995 -13.31 -20.07 20.51
C ALA A 995 -11.78 -19.95 20.59
N GLU A 996 -11.28 -19.44 21.69
CA GLU A 996 -9.85 -19.29 21.97
C GLU A 996 -9.53 -20.00 23.28
N TYR A 997 -8.45 -20.75 23.30
CA TYR A 997 -7.92 -21.38 24.50
C TYR A 997 -6.44 -21.06 24.67
N ASN A 998 -6.09 -20.49 25.83
CA ASN A 998 -4.74 -20.12 26.20
C ASN A 998 -4.33 -20.87 27.46
N TYR A 999 -3.18 -21.51 27.40
CA TYR A 999 -2.62 -22.29 28.52
C TYR A 999 -1.20 -21.82 28.83
N LYS A 1000 -0.90 -21.67 30.12
CA LYS A 1000 0.44 -21.30 30.65
C LYS A 1000 0.92 -22.42 31.54
N PHE A 1001 2.16 -22.89 31.28
CA PHE A 1001 2.80 -24.00 32.02
C PHE A 1001 3.69 -23.48 33.14
#